data_cfe9cd258617b02cad6ff1063ff31882
#
_entry.id   cfe9cd258617b02cad6ff1063ff31882
#
_cell.length_a   1.000
_cell.length_b   1.000
_cell.length_c   1.000
_cell.angle_alpha   90.00
_cell.angle_beta   90.00
_cell.angle_gamma   90.00
#
_symmetry.space_group_name_H-M   'P 1'
#
loop_
_entity.id
_entity.type
_entity.pdbx_description
1 polymer ?
#
loop_
_entity_poly.entity_id
_entity_poly.type
_entity_poly.pdbx_seq_one_letter_code
_entity_poly.pdbx_strand_id
1 'polypeptide(L)'
;MAITKTSKNFKNKGKDIKYLNKDFNDFRNNLIEFSKTYFPTTYSDFNESSPGMLFIEMASFIGDSLSYYVDDTLKESLMVHADDIENVIALSQYLGYKPKVTSPSVTTLSVYQLVPSTGTGVNNTYDETYLLRIKEGMRVESTNGVQFITQDVVDFSDETDREISIYQTDSVSGEATFYLVKKLVQAISAEIKTEEVTFGSYEEFQSIELSDTNIIDIYDVRDADGNKWYEVPYLAQELVFVDYPNTENNDPDLYQFKSTTPYILNTLKTSRRFVKQINPDSTTKIQFGAGDPTVSEETIIPSFKNVGLGLPNSISKLEESFDPTNFLKTKTYGSSPSNTTMTVKYLVGGGVESNVKKGTITQLNNVEYEEDVTLFTSTQLGLYNAAKNSIAVDNEVPATGGKGGDTIEEIRQNALANFGSQNRAVTAKDYQVRALSMPTKFGSIAKAYATADGTLDNNSPSSILASPKALQEFTDLVMSFVEKPDEEEPNKESVQEEIKKYLLGKTSNDNEKNNPFAINLYLLGYDSDKKLSTLNRAIKENLKTYLSEYKILTDGININDGFIINVGVEFEIITLKNYNKSEVVADCISELKDYMNIDNFTFNNTINISELELIVANVDGVSSVPKFKIVNKCGGQYAPNSYNIEAAIKDKILYPSLDPSVFEVKFPDSDIKGRAR
;
A
#
# COMPACT_ATOMS: atom_id res chain seq x y z
N MET A 1 -35.80 7.73 -13.42
CA MET A 1 -37.10 7.18 -12.95
C MET A 1 -37.82 8.29 -12.22
N ALA A 2 -38.86 8.86 -12.80
CA ALA A 2 -39.62 9.92 -12.17
C ALA A 2 -40.47 9.32 -11.03
N ILE A 3 -40.12 9.64 -9.80
CA ILE A 3 -40.90 9.26 -8.63
C ILE A 3 -42.15 10.12 -8.64
N THR A 4 -43.29 9.54 -9.00
CA THR A 4 -44.58 10.17 -8.91
C THR A 4 -44.92 10.37 -7.43
N LYS A 5 -44.83 11.60 -6.94
CA LYS A 5 -45.24 11.96 -5.58
C LYS A 5 -46.78 11.82 -5.48
N THR A 6 -47.22 10.76 -4.83
CA THR A 6 -48.64 10.61 -4.45
C THR A 6 -48.95 11.55 -3.29
N SER A 7 -49.73 12.58 -3.56
CA SER A 7 -50.27 13.45 -2.51
C SER A 7 -51.24 12.65 -1.61
N LYS A 8 -50.93 12.55 -0.32
CA LYS A 8 -51.92 12.04 0.67
C LYS A 8 -52.92 13.13 0.97
N ASN A 9 -54.10 12.99 0.39
CA ASN A 9 -55.27 13.80 0.74
C ASN A 9 -55.95 13.24 2.00
N PHE A 10 -55.92 13.98 3.09
CA PHE A 10 -56.76 13.67 4.28
C PHE A 10 -58.10 14.28 4.12
N LYS A 11 -59.16 13.43 3.91
CA LYS A 11 -60.55 13.86 3.88
C LYS A 11 -61.08 14.02 5.31
N ASN A 12 -61.18 15.25 5.75
CA ASN A 12 -61.97 15.57 6.94
C ASN A 12 -63.18 16.40 6.53
N LYS A 13 -64.42 15.86 6.64
CA LYS A 13 -65.69 16.52 6.33
C LYS A 13 -65.85 17.04 4.90
N GLY A 14 -65.31 16.33 3.91
CA GLY A 14 -65.47 16.71 2.51
C GLY A 14 -64.58 17.87 2.01
N LYS A 15 -63.58 18.28 2.78
CA LYS A 15 -62.64 19.35 2.44
C LYS A 15 -61.20 18.80 2.36
N ASP A 16 -60.60 18.89 1.20
CA ASP A 16 -59.21 18.42 0.97
C ASP A 16 -58.22 19.52 1.34
N ILE A 17 -57.34 19.25 2.32
CA ILE A 17 -56.20 20.12 2.67
C ILE A 17 -54.91 19.51 2.07
N LYS A 18 -54.17 20.31 1.32
CA LYS A 18 -52.86 19.93 0.76
C LYS A 18 -51.76 20.19 1.78
N TYR A 19 -51.06 19.14 2.19
CA TYR A 19 -49.95 19.21 3.15
C TYR A 19 -48.55 19.21 2.50
N LEU A 20 -48.44 19.27 1.17
CA LEU A 20 -47.21 19.22 0.39
C LEU A 20 -46.79 20.61 -0.12
N ASN A 21 -46.81 21.59 0.75
CA ASN A 21 -46.36 22.93 0.39
C ASN A 21 -44.96 23.18 0.97
N LYS A 22 -44.09 23.80 0.18
CA LYS A 22 -42.72 24.08 0.55
C LYS A 22 -42.32 25.55 0.44
N ASP A 23 -43.02 26.31 -0.43
CA ASP A 23 -42.69 27.69 -0.73
C ASP A 23 -43.62 28.67 -0.04
N PHE A 24 -43.14 29.89 0.23
CA PHE A 24 -43.90 30.97 0.85
C PHE A 24 -45.28 31.17 0.22
N ASN A 25 -45.37 31.23 -1.12
CA ASN A 25 -46.62 31.42 -1.83
C ASN A 25 -47.61 30.25 -1.64
N ASP A 26 -47.11 29.05 -1.57
CA ASP A 26 -47.91 27.85 -1.33
C ASP A 26 -48.47 27.85 0.10
N PHE A 27 -47.65 28.17 1.09
CA PHE A 27 -48.09 28.33 2.48
C PHE A 27 -49.15 29.44 2.61
N ARG A 28 -48.88 30.59 1.97
CA ARG A 28 -49.81 31.73 1.96
C ARG A 28 -51.16 31.34 1.37
N ASN A 29 -51.18 30.73 0.20
CA ASN A 29 -52.37 30.29 -0.48
C ASN A 29 -53.16 29.24 0.32
N ASN A 30 -52.47 28.29 0.93
CA ASN A 30 -53.09 27.30 1.80
C ASN A 30 -53.71 27.90 3.05
N LEU A 31 -53.03 28.83 3.69
CA LEU A 31 -53.57 29.52 4.87
C LEU A 31 -54.79 30.37 4.53
N ILE A 32 -54.80 31.01 3.36
CA ILE A 32 -55.97 31.73 2.83
C ILE A 32 -57.13 30.75 2.58
N GLU A 33 -56.89 29.60 1.88
CA GLU A 33 -57.91 28.58 1.65
C GLU A 33 -58.38 27.95 2.95
N PHE A 34 -57.49 27.69 3.89
CA PHE A 34 -57.81 27.21 5.22
C PHE A 34 -58.74 28.20 5.96
N SER A 35 -58.38 29.49 5.97
CA SER A 35 -59.21 30.53 6.60
C SER A 35 -60.59 30.67 5.98
N LYS A 36 -60.67 30.65 4.64
CA LYS A 36 -61.98 30.66 3.91
C LYS A 36 -62.82 29.45 4.19
N THR A 37 -62.18 28.31 4.42
CA THR A 37 -62.84 27.02 4.62
C THR A 37 -63.34 26.83 6.04
N TYR A 38 -62.54 27.19 7.05
CA TYR A 38 -62.86 26.94 8.46
C TYR A 38 -63.43 28.17 9.20
N PHE A 39 -63.16 29.39 8.74
CA PHE A 39 -63.54 30.65 9.38
C PHE A 39 -64.25 31.61 8.43
N PRO A 40 -65.21 31.13 7.60
CA PRO A 40 -65.82 31.94 6.54
C PRO A 40 -66.64 33.14 7.03
N THR A 41 -67.11 33.06 8.29
CA THR A 41 -67.91 34.13 8.90
C THR A 41 -67.15 35.04 9.84
N THR A 42 -65.96 34.59 10.27
CA THR A 42 -65.11 35.27 11.27
C THR A 42 -64.06 36.16 10.63
N TYR A 43 -63.54 35.74 9.47
CA TYR A 43 -62.52 36.49 8.74
C TYR A 43 -62.77 36.39 7.22
N SER A 44 -63.01 37.54 6.60
CA SER A 44 -63.35 37.64 5.16
C SER A 44 -62.48 38.67 4.41
N ASP A 45 -61.67 39.42 5.13
CA ASP A 45 -60.79 40.46 4.54
C ASP A 45 -59.42 39.95 4.23
N PHE A 46 -59.18 39.56 2.97
CA PHE A 46 -57.88 39.06 2.46
C PHE A 46 -57.15 40.14 1.64
N ASN A 47 -57.37 41.42 1.96
CA ASN A 47 -56.64 42.51 1.34
C ASN A 47 -55.21 42.59 1.93
N GLU A 48 -54.23 42.89 1.09
CA GLU A 48 -52.81 42.96 1.48
C GLU A 48 -52.53 43.98 2.60
N SER A 49 -53.39 44.97 2.77
CA SER A 49 -53.30 45.99 3.84
C SER A 49 -54.00 45.59 5.14
N SER A 50 -54.59 44.41 5.21
CA SER A 50 -55.36 43.96 6.37
C SER A 50 -54.40 43.35 7.44
N PRO A 51 -54.63 43.66 8.74
CA PRO A 51 -53.79 43.03 9.81
C PRO A 51 -53.85 41.52 9.84
N GLY A 52 -54.99 40.90 9.44
CA GLY A 52 -55.09 39.44 9.38
C GLY A 52 -54.25 38.84 8.25
N MET A 53 -54.15 39.56 7.13
CA MET A 53 -53.28 39.14 6.05
C MET A 53 -51.79 39.20 6.45
N LEU A 54 -51.39 40.20 7.22
CA LEU A 54 -50.06 40.30 7.80
C LEU A 54 -49.73 39.07 8.65
N PHE A 55 -50.65 38.56 9.48
CA PHE A 55 -50.44 37.35 10.27
C PHE A 55 -50.35 36.09 9.38
N ILE A 56 -51.10 36.01 8.29
CA ILE A 56 -51.04 34.90 7.32
C ILE A 56 -49.67 34.92 6.64
N GLU A 57 -49.16 36.08 6.24
CA GLU A 57 -47.86 36.22 5.61
C GLU A 57 -46.69 35.92 6.57
N MET A 58 -46.78 36.40 7.83
CA MET A 58 -45.82 36.03 8.87
C MET A 58 -45.78 34.51 9.12
N ALA A 59 -46.96 33.87 9.22
CA ALA A 59 -47.05 32.43 9.40
C ALA A 59 -46.51 31.66 8.17
N SER A 60 -46.76 32.20 6.97
CA SER A 60 -46.22 31.63 5.72
C SER A 60 -44.71 31.75 5.65
N PHE A 61 -44.13 32.87 6.06
CA PHE A 61 -42.67 33.07 6.15
C PHE A 61 -42.02 32.13 7.15
N ILE A 62 -42.64 31.93 8.34
CA ILE A 62 -42.15 30.96 9.32
C ILE A 62 -42.21 29.53 8.74
N GLY A 63 -43.33 29.20 8.05
CA GLY A 63 -43.50 27.89 7.41
C GLY A 63 -42.45 27.61 6.33
N ASP A 64 -42.14 28.60 5.49
CA ASP A 64 -41.12 28.55 4.46
C ASP A 64 -39.74 28.39 5.07
N SER A 65 -39.37 29.20 6.08
CA SER A 65 -38.11 29.09 6.81
C SER A 65 -37.95 27.73 7.47
N LEU A 66 -38.97 27.20 8.14
CA LEU A 66 -38.90 25.87 8.75
C LEU A 66 -38.78 24.77 7.70
N SER A 67 -39.50 24.89 6.56
CA SER A 67 -39.35 23.93 5.46
C SER A 67 -37.96 23.91 4.90
N TYR A 68 -37.32 25.09 4.75
CA TYR A 68 -35.93 25.21 4.32
C TYR A 68 -34.98 24.51 5.30
N TYR A 69 -35.09 24.78 6.61
CA TYR A 69 -34.23 24.12 7.61
C TYR A 69 -34.41 22.62 7.64
N VAL A 70 -35.63 22.10 7.46
CA VAL A 70 -35.86 20.65 7.43
C VAL A 70 -35.24 20.02 6.18
N ASP A 71 -35.44 20.65 5.01
CA ASP A 71 -34.83 20.15 3.76
C ASP A 71 -33.30 20.25 3.79
N ASP A 72 -32.73 21.31 4.37
CA ASP A 72 -31.31 21.51 4.54
C ASP A 72 -30.70 20.47 5.51
N THR A 73 -31.32 20.27 6.67
CA THR A 73 -30.91 19.22 7.64
C THR A 73 -30.93 17.83 7.02
N LEU A 74 -31.98 17.53 6.22
CA LEU A 74 -32.05 16.25 5.53
C LEU A 74 -30.97 16.12 4.45
N LYS A 75 -30.69 17.19 3.71
CA LYS A 75 -29.63 17.24 2.70
C LYS A 75 -28.26 17.01 3.35
N GLU A 76 -27.97 17.73 4.43
CA GLU A 76 -26.71 17.63 5.19
C GLU A 76 -26.54 16.27 5.89
N SER A 77 -27.60 15.51 6.14
CA SER A 77 -27.50 14.15 6.70
C SER A 77 -27.06 13.08 5.68
N LEU A 78 -27.01 13.41 4.40
CA LEU A 78 -26.68 12.47 3.32
C LEU A 78 -25.31 12.80 2.70
N MET A 79 -24.36 11.88 2.78
CA MET A 79 -22.99 12.04 2.26
C MET A 79 -22.94 12.54 0.81
N VAL A 80 -23.92 12.14 -0.04
CA VAL A 80 -23.97 12.53 -1.45
C VAL A 80 -24.35 14.01 -1.64
N HIS A 81 -25.04 14.61 -0.67
CA HIS A 81 -25.67 15.93 -0.78
C HIS A 81 -25.16 16.94 0.24
N ALA A 82 -24.44 16.50 1.28
CA ALA A 82 -23.91 17.38 2.31
C ALA A 82 -22.87 18.35 1.70
N ASP A 83 -23.01 19.63 1.98
CA ASP A 83 -22.14 20.70 1.50
C ASP A 83 -21.31 21.33 2.62
N ASP A 84 -21.71 21.12 3.89
CA ASP A 84 -20.95 21.56 5.04
C ASP A 84 -19.79 20.61 5.33
N ILE A 85 -18.55 21.14 5.38
CA ILE A 85 -17.35 20.36 5.60
C ILE A 85 -17.36 19.60 6.92
N GLU A 86 -17.92 20.19 7.97
CA GLU A 86 -18.00 19.55 9.29
C GLU A 86 -18.88 18.30 9.25
N ASN A 87 -20.03 18.39 8.58
CA ASN A 87 -20.93 17.26 8.37
C ASN A 87 -20.31 16.20 7.48
N VAL A 88 -19.63 16.60 6.41
CA VAL A 88 -18.93 15.68 5.49
C VAL A 88 -17.82 14.91 6.22
N ILE A 89 -17.03 15.57 7.06
CA ILE A 89 -16.00 14.90 7.89
C ILE A 89 -16.65 13.89 8.83
N ALA A 90 -17.71 14.28 9.55
CA ALA A 90 -18.42 13.39 10.46
C ALA A 90 -18.98 12.16 9.73
N LEU A 91 -19.68 12.38 8.60
CA LEU A 91 -20.25 11.30 7.78
C LEU A 91 -19.18 10.40 7.17
N SER A 92 -18.02 10.93 6.77
CA SER A 92 -16.91 10.14 6.24
C SER A 92 -16.35 9.16 7.26
N GLN A 93 -16.27 9.56 8.53
CA GLN A 93 -15.82 8.71 9.62
C GLN A 93 -16.81 7.55 9.90
N TYR A 94 -18.13 7.79 9.78
CA TYR A 94 -19.12 6.69 9.85
C TYR A 94 -18.94 5.68 8.72
N LEU A 95 -18.44 6.11 7.55
CA LEU A 95 -18.09 5.24 6.43
C LEU A 95 -16.68 4.61 6.55
N GLY A 96 -15.95 4.90 7.64
CA GLY A 96 -14.62 4.37 7.94
C GLY A 96 -13.46 5.12 7.26
N TYR A 97 -13.74 6.23 6.59
CA TYR A 97 -12.70 7.07 5.97
C TYR A 97 -12.24 8.17 6.94
N LYS A 98 -10.94 8.32 7.12
CA LYS A 98 -10.32 9.40 7.91
C LYS A 98 -9.81 10.47 6.93
N PRO A 99 -10.45 11.65 6.82
CA PRO A 99 -9.98 12.71 5.93
C PRO A 99 -8.59 13.20 6.29
N LYS A 100 -7.81 13.60 5.30
CA LYS A 100 -6.50 14.21 5.53
C LYS A 100 -6.67 15.70 5.77
N VAL A 101 -6.18 16.18 6.89
CA VAL A 101 -6.20 17.63 7.23
C VAL A 101 -5.18 18.39 6.39
N THR A 102 -4.06 17.76 6.08
CA THR A 102 -2.97 18.30 5.25
C THR A 102 -2.25 17.17 4.54
N SER A 103 -1.58 17.48 3.44
CA SER A 103 -0.72 16.52 2.73
C SER A 103 0.68 17.07 2.65
N PRO A 104 1.71 16.34 3.09
CA PRO A 104 3.10 16.76 2.97
C PRO A 104 3.58 16.70 1.53
N SER A 105 4.55 17.52 1.17
CA SER A 105 5.32 17.33 -0.03
C SER A 105 6.38 16.24 0.17
N VAL A 106 6.69 15.54 -0.91
CA VAL A 106 7.67 14.45 -0.95
C VAL A 106 8.79 14.82 -1.89
N THR A 107 10.02 14.52 -1.52
CA THR A 107 11.20 14.65 -2.38
C THR A 107 12.20 13.55 -2.09
N THR A 108 13.08 13.29 -3.06
CA THR A 108 14.26 12.44 -2.86
C THR A 108 15.45 13.33 -2.54
N LEU A 109 16.05 13.11 -1.38
CA LEU A 109 17.28 13.77 -0.95
C LEU A 109 18.49 12.97 -1.38
N SER A 110 19.49 13.66 -1.90
CA SER A 110 20.85 13.14 -2.06
C SER A 110 21.64 13.49 -0.79
N VAL A 111 22.01 12.49 -0.02
CA VAL A 111 22.84 12.65 1.18
C VAL A 111 24.27 12.26 0.83
N TYR A 112 25.21 13.13 1.12
CA TYR A 112 26.63 12.98 0.80
C TYR A 112 27.47 12.80 2.05
N GLN A 113 28.47 11.95 1.94
CA GLN A 113 29.48 11.71 2.98
C GLN A 113 30.87 11.63 2.36
N LEU A 114 31.87 12.22 3.02
CA LEU A 114 33.27 11.99 2.67
C LEU A 114 33.85 10.82 3.48
N VAL A 115 34.47 9.88 2.79
CA VAL A 115 35.09 8.69 3.39
C VAL A 115 36.58 8.68 3.03
N PRO A 116 37.49 8.47 4.01
CA PRO A 116 38.91 8.38 3.73
C PRO A 116 39.23 7.14 2.89
N SER A 117 40.30 7.21 2.11
CA SER A 117 40.81 6.07 1.36
C SER A 117 41.59 5.10 2.24
N THR A 118 41.59 3.83 1.84
CA THR A 118 42.45 2.78 2.39
C THR A 118 43.17 2.04 1.26
N GLY A 119 44.35 1.48 1.53
CA GLY A 119 45.18 0.85 0.51
C GLY A 119 46.09 1.84 -0.24
N THR A 120 46.81 1.33 -1.22
CA THR A 120 47.74 2.11 -2.07
C THR A 120 47.74 1.55 -3.50
N GLY A 121 48.02 2.39 -4.49
CA GLY A 121 48.08 2.00 -5.88
C GLY A 121 46.76 1.45 -6.44
N VAL A 122 46.84 0.29 -7.07
CA VAL A 122 45.64 -0.36 -7.68
C VAL A 122 44.63 -0.83 -6.63
N ASN A 123 45.05 -1.00 -5.38
CA ASN A 123 44.20 -1.42 -4.26
C ASN A 123 43.65 -0.24 -3.44
N ASN A 124 43.83 0.99 -3.91
CA ASN A 124 43.28 2.18 -3.24
C ASN A 124 41.76 2.19 -3.41
N THR A 125 41.07 2.08 -2.31
CA THR A 125 39.58 2.12 -2.24
C THR A 125 39.12 2.92 -1.02
N TYR A 126 37.82 3.17 -0.89
CA TYR A 126 37.27 3.79 0.31
C TYR A 126 37.32 2.83 1.50
N ASP A 127 37.42 3.39 2.72
CA ASP A 127 37.46 2.61 3.95
C ASP A 127 36.03 2.43 4.50
N GLU A 128 35.52 1.22 4.41
CA GLU A 128 34.16 0.86 4.84
C GLU A 128 33.92 1.09 6.34
N THR A 129 34.98 1.12 7.16
CA THR A 129 34.89 1.35 8.61
C THR A 129 34.28 2.70 8.96
N TYR A 130 34.39 3.69 8.05
CA TYR A 130 33.88 5.05 8.27
C TYR A 130 32.55 5.35 7.55
N LEU A 131 31.93 4.34 6.97
CA LEU A 131 30.56 4.50 6.42
C LEU A 131 29.58 4.69 7.58
N LEU A 132 28.84 5.80 7.52
CA LEU A 132 27.92 6.18 8.58
C LEU A 132 26.55 5.53 8.38
N ARG A 133 25.86 5.34 9.50
CA ARG A 133 24.46 4.97 9.53
C ARG A 133 23.68 6.02 10.30
N ILE A 134 22.78 6.73 9.62
CA ILE A 134 21.94 7.79 10.18
C ILE A 134 20.57 7.19 10.45
N LYS A 135 20.04 7.39 11.67
CA LYS A 135 18.71 6.90 12.06
C LYS A 135 17.61 7.58 11.23
N GLU A 136 16.47 6.94 11.17
CA GLU A 136 15.26 7.54 10.62
C GLU A 136 14.91 8.86 11.31
N GLY A 137 14.26 9.78 10.59
CA GLY A 137 13.88 11.07 11.16
C GLY A 137 14.98 12.13 11.15
N MET A 138 16.01 12.01 10.30
CA MET A 138 17.00 13.07 10.07
C MET A 138 16.28 14.34 9.62
N ARG A 139 16.55 15.46 10.32
CA ARG A 139 15.89 16.75 10.05
C ARG A 139 16.75 17.62 9.17
N VAL A 140 16.16 18.06 8.07
CA VAL A 140 16.77 18.96 7.12
C VAL A 140 15.84 20.13 6.85
N GLU A 141 16.39 21.26 6.46
CA GLU A 141 15.62 22.48 6.24
C GLU A 141 15.94 23.10 4.88
N SER A 142 14.90 23.59 4.24
CA SER A 142 15.00 24.36 3.02
C SER A 142 15.44 25.79 3.32
N THR A 143 16.04 26.46 2.34
CA THR A 143 16.37 27.91 2.39
C THR A 143 15.19 28.82 2.72
N ASN A 144 13.96 28.32 2.52
CA ASN A 144 12.72 29.02 2.82
C ASN A 144 12.16 28.70 4.22
N GLY A 145 12.88 27.96 5.06
CA GLY A 145 12.45 27.58 6.41
C GLY A 145 11.49 26.38 6.47
N VAL A 146 11.23 25.68 5.36
CA VAL A 146 10.40 24.47 5.36
C VAL A 146 11.25 23.30 5.83
N GLN A 147 10.76 22.61 6.87
CA GLN A 147 11.43 21.44 7.42
C GLN A 147 11.03 20.16 6.68
N PHE A 148 12.00 19.28 6.52
CA PHE A 148 11.83 17.92 5.96
C PHE A 148 12.44 16.92 6.91
N ILE A 149 11.85 15.74 6.94
CA ILE A 149 12.38 14.58 7.69
C ILE A 149 12.53 13.38 6.76
N THR A 150 13.59 12.60 6.95
CA THR A 150 13.75 11.32 6.25
C THR A 150 12.83 10.27 6.85
N GLN A 151 12.22 9.46 5.99
CA GLN A 151 11.32 8.38 6.41
C GLN A 151 12.09 7.11 6.80
N ASP A 152 13.24 6.88 6.15
CA ASP A 152 14.04 5.68 6.30
C ASP A 152 15.43 5.99 6.87
N VAL A 153 16.09 4.96 7.38
CA VAL A 153 17.50 5.00 7.80
C VAL A 153 18.39 5.27 6.58
N VAL A 154 19.33 6.22 6.71
CA VAL A 154 20.36 6.46 5.69
C VAL A 154 21.57 5.63 6.02
N ASP A 155 21.68 4.47 5.41
CA ASP A 155 22.79 3.52 5.62
C ASP A 155 23.74 3.57 4.42
N PHE A 156 24.91 4.18 4.60
CA PHE A 156 25.93 4.26 3.55
C PHE A 156 26.67 2.93 3.33
N SER A 157 26.52 1.95 4.22
CA SER A 157 27.07 0.62 4.02
C SER A 157 26.25 -0.24 3.06
N ASP A 158 24.96 0.11 2.89
CA ASP A 158 24.08 -0.55 1.93
C ASP A 158 24.39 -0.08 0.51
N GLU A 159 24.64 -1.02 -0.40
CA GLU A 159 25.02 -0.75 -1.79
C GLU A 159 23.85 -0.28 -2.67
N THR A 160 22.62 -0.47 -2.21
CA THR A 160 21.41 -0.05 -2.93
C THR A 160 21.38 1.48 -3.05
N ASP A 161 21.17 2.03 -4.23
CA ASP A 161 21.13 3.47 -4.51
C ASP A 161 22.34 4.26 -4.00
N ARG A 162 23.51 3.60 -3.91
CA ARG A 162 24.78 4.20 -3.50
C ARG A 162 25.66 4.51 -4.71
N GLU A 163 26.09 5.75 -4.82
CA GLU A 163 27.05 6.20 -5.80
C GLU A 163 28.35 6.60 -5.12
N ILE A 164 29.50 6.17 -5.67
CA ILE A 164 30.82 6.48 -5.13
C ILE A 164 31.64 7.18 -6.20
N SER A 165 32.26 8.31 -5.86
CA SER A 165 33.15 9.07 -6.72
C SER A 165 34.38 9.53 -5.97
N ILE A 166 35.50 9.76 -6.68
CA ILE A 166 36.73 10.31 -6.09
C ILE A 166 36.48 11.79 -5.84
N TYR A 167 36.63 12.23 -4.59
CA TYR A 167 36.50 13.63 -4.20
C TYR A 167 37.82 14.37 -4.24
N GLN A 168 38.85 13.78 -3.67
CA GLN A 168 40.16 14.42 -3.55
C GLN A 168 41.27 13.41 -3.84
N THR A 169 42.30 13.85 -4.59
CA THR A 169 43.51 13.09 -4.87
C THR A 169 44.72 13.78 -4.28
N ASP A 170 45.73 13.00 -3.87
CA ASP A 170 47.05 13.55 -3.48
C ASP A 170 47.73 14.12 -4.72
N SER A 171 48.24 15.35 -4.60
CA SER A 171 48.92 16.08 -5.68
C SER A 171 50.25 15.48 -6.11
N VAL A 172 50.86 14.61 -5.28
CA VAL A 172 52.16 14.00 -5.53
C VAL A 172 52.04 12.58 -6.08
N SER A 173 51.22 11.75 -5.44
CA SER A 173 51.00 10.35 -5.84
C SER A 173 49.89 10.17 -6.87
N GLY A 174 48.97 11.13 -6.97
CA GLY A 174 47.76 11.00 -7.80
C GLY A 174 46.70 10.03 -7.24
N GLU A 175 46.97 9.44 -6.07
CA GLU A 175 46.05 8.50 -5.42
C GLU A 175 44.89 9.23 -4.74
N ALA A 176 43.71 8.60 -4.71
CA ALA A 176 42.55 9.15 -4.01
C ALA A 176 42.81 9.18 -2.51
N THR A 177 42.57 10.32 -1.87
CA THR A 177 42.65 10.51 -0.42
C THR A 177 41.29 10.48 0.25
N PHE A 178 40.25 10.97 -0.47
CA PHE A 178 38.87 10.92 -0.02
C PHE A 178 37.94 10.55 -1.16
N TYR A 179 36.95 9.73 -0.84
CA TYR A 179 35.83 9.38 -1.70
C TYR A 179 34.58 10.10 -1.25
N LEU A 180 33.79 10.56 -2.21
CA LEU A 180 32.44 11.07 -1.96
C LEU A 180 31.45 9.92 -2.18
N VAL A 181 30.75 9.58 -1.12
CA VAL A 181 29.66 8.59 -1.15
C VAL A 181 28.34 9.32 -1.12
N LYS A 182 27.48 9.06 -2.09
CA LYS A 182 26.13 9.60 -2.21
C LYS A 182 25.13 8.50 -1.96
N LYS A 183 24.09 8.78 -1.19
CA LYS A 183 22.94 7.89 -0.93
C LYS A 183 21.65 8.66 -1.17
N LEU A 184 20.69 8.01 -1.81
CA LEU A 184 19.34 8.57 -2.02
C LEU A 184 18.41 8.13 -0.89
N VAL A 185 17.60 9.05 -0.37
CA VAL A 185 16.60 8.77 0.66
C VAL A 185 15.36 9.62 0.43
N GLN A 186 14.19 9.05 0.70
CA GLN A 186 12.94 9.80 0.64
C GLN A 186 12.74 10.67 1.89
N ALA A 187 12.29 11.89 1.67
CA ALA A 187 11.95 12.83 2.73
C ALA A 187 10.58 13.47 2.49
N ILE A 188 9.90 13.74 3.59
CA ILE A 188 8.60 14.42 3.60
C ILE A 188 8.71 15.74 4.32
N SER A 189 7.90 16.72 3.91
CA SER A 189 7.81 18.02 4.59
C SER A 189 7.06 17.87 5.91
N ALA A 190 7.78 17.71 7.00
CA ALA A 190 7.22 17.55 8.33
C ALA A 190 8.19 18.06 9.41
N GLU A 191 7.62 18.46 10.55
CA GLU A 191 8.30 18.76 11.80
C GLU A 191 7.78 17.81 12.88
N ILE A 192 8.68 17.21 13.68
CA ILE A 192 8.28 16.38 14.82
C ILE A 192 8.04 17.28 16.01
N LYS A 193 6.80 17.32 16.52
CA LYS A 193 6.44 17.97 17.77
C LYS A 193 6.14 16.93 18.85
N THR A 194 6.31 17.33 20.10
CA THR A 194 6.09 16.49 21.27
C THR A 194 5.15 17.20 22.23
N GLU A 195 4.11 16.49 22.67
CA GLU A 195 3.16 16.94 23.67
C GLU A 195 3.07 15.93 24.81
N GLU A 196 3.08 16.41 26.05
CA GLU A 196 2.96 15.55 27.24
C GLU A 196 1.61 15.80 27.91
N VAL A 197 0.85 14.73 28.12
CA VAL A 197 -0.47 14.78 28.74
C VAL A 197 -0.51 13.83 29.92
N THR A 198 -0.88 14.35 31.09
CA THR A 198 -0.98 13.55 32.33
C THR A 198 -2.41 13.09 32.54
N PHE A 199 -2.58 11.79 32.73
CA PHE A 199 -3.83 11.15 33.07
C PHE A 199 -3.94 10.90 34.57
N GLY A 200 -5.10 11.14 35.12
CA GLY A 200 -5.45 10.86 36.51
C GLY A 200 -5.93 9.42 36.73
N SER A 201 -6.97 9.26 37.57
CA SER A 201 -7.61 7.96 37.81
C SER A 201 -8.18 7.36 36.53
N TYR A 202 -8.38 6.04 36.55
CA TYR A 202 -8.99 5.31 35.43
C TYR A 202 -10.36 5.88 35.06
N GLU A 203 -10.54 6.13 33.78
CA GLU A 203 -11.80 6.43 33.12
C GLU A 203 -11.88 5.66 31.78
N GLU A 204 -13.09 5.26 31.39
CA GLU A 204 -13.31 4.55 30.13
C GLU A 204 -13.22 5.51 28.93
N PHE A 205 -12.59 5.05 27.84
CA PHE A 205 -12.49 5.77 26.57
C PHE A 205 -11.90 7.19 26.68
N GLN A 206 -10.91 7.35 27.56
CA GLN A 206 -10.19 8.62 27.68
C GLN A 206 -9.63 9.09 26.35
N SER A 207 -9.56 10.38 26.16
CA SER A 207 -9.08 10.97 24.92
C SER A 207 -8.23 12.20 25.16
N ILE A 208 -7.30 12.45 24.23
CA ILE A 208 -6.45 13.64 24.15
C ILE A 208 -6.83 14.39 22.89
N GLU A 209 -6.95 15.68 22.97
CA GLU A 209 -7.03 16.57 21.82
C GLU A 209 -5.68 17.28 21.67
N LEU A 210 -5.05 17.13 20.50
CA LEU A 210 -3.74 17.70 20.22
C LEU A 210 -3.87 19.18 19.86
N SER A 211 -2.91 19.97 20.30
CA SER A 211 -2.96 21.44 20.20
C SER A 211 -2.76 22.00 18.79
N ASP A 212 -2.15 21.24 17.90
CA ASP A 212 -1.89 21.65 16.52
C ASP A 212 -3.00 21.19 15.56
N THR A 213 -3.28 21.99 14.52
CA THR A 213 -4.34 21.71 13.53
C THR A 213 -3.85 21.01 12.26
N ASN A 214 -2.58 21.17 11.88
CA ASN A 214 -2.01 20.63 10.64
C ASN A 214 -1.24 19.33 10.89
N ILE A 215 -1.85 18.39 11.60
CA ILE A 215 -1.22 17.12 11.94
C ILE A 215 -1.31 16.17 10.78
N ILE A 216 -0.15 15.75 10.26
CA ILE A 216 -0.01 14.78 9.19
C ILE A 216 -0.27 13.39 9.75
N ASP A 217 0.49 13.01 10.80
CA ASP A 217 0.40 11.67 11.40
C ASP A 217 0.93 11.65 12.84
N ILE A 218 0.58 10.57 13.57
CA ILE A 218 1.12 10.30 14.90
C ILE A 218 2.38 9.46 14.73
N TYR A 219 3.51 9.98 15.19
CA TYR A 219 4.81 9.34 15.03
C TYR A 219 5.10 8.29 16.12
N ASP A 220 4.91 8.65 17.39
CA ASP A 220 5.16 7.76 18.52
C ASP A 220 4.32 8.18 19.74
N VAL A 221 3.78 7.21 20.47
CA VAL A 221 3.03 7.43 21.72
C VAL A 221 3.57 6.50 22.78
N ARG A 222 4.05 7.07 23.90
CA ARG A 222 4.63 6.31 25.01
C ARG A 222 4.06 6.72 26.33
N ASP A 223 3.92 5.75 27.24
CA ASP A 223 3.60 6.02 28.64
C ASP A 223 4.87 6.36 29.46
N ALA A 224 4.70 6.75 30.73
CA ALA A 224 5.80 7.11 31.63
C ALA A 224 6.78 5.95 31.88
N ASP A 225 6.35 4.69 31.70
CA ASP A 225 7.19 3.49 31.82
C ASP A 225 7.96 3.18 30.53
N GLY A 226 7.79 4.01 29.47
CA GLY A 226 8.43 3.85 28.18
C GLY A 226 7.74 2.84 27.24
N ASN A 227 6.59 2.28 27.63
CA ASN A 227 5.87 1.34 26.77
C ASN A 227 5.22 2.09 25.61
N LYS A 228 5.36 1.52 24.40
CA LYS A 228 4.76 2.05 23.20
C LYS A 228 3.27 1.70 23.10
N TRP A 229 2.48 2.69 22.67
CA TRP A 229 1.08 2.56 22.32
C TRP A 229 0.94 2.61 20.79
N TYR A 230 0.01 1.83 20.24
CA TYR A 230 -0.08 1.61 18.80
C TYR A 230 -1.39 2.15 18.24
N GLU A 231 -1.31 2.85 17.11
CA GLU A 231 -2.50 3.24 16.37
C GLU A 231 -3.16 2.03 15.73
N VAL A 232 -4.48 1.96 15.83
CA VAL A 232 -5.32 0.95 15.19
C VAL A 232 -6.48 1.62 14.47
N PRO A 233 -7.01 1.02 13.39
CA PRO A 233 -8.20 1.51 12.71
C PRO A 233 -9.43 1.57 13.62
N TYR A 234 -9.58 0.58 14.51
CA TYR A 234 -10.65 0.48 15.51
C TYR A 234 -10.14 -0.21 16.78
N LEU A 235 -10.66 0.19 17.95
CA LEU A 235 -10.14 -0.25 19.26
C LEU A 235 -10.23 -1.77 19.51
N ALA A 236 -11.16 -2.48 18.87
CA ALA A 236 -11.30 -3.92 19.02
C ALA A 236 -10.22 -4.74 18.26
N GLN A 237 -9.39 -4.11 17.42
CA GLN A 237 -8.31 -4.79 16.71
C GLN A 237 -7.17 -5.12 17.69
N GLU A 238 -6.97 -6.41 17.98
CA GLU A 238 -5.95 -6.86 18.94
C GLU A 238 -4.55 -6.99 18.35
N LEU A 239 -4.46 -7.25 17.04
CA LEU A 239 -3.22 -7.45 16.31
C LEU A 239 -2.78 -6.15 15.63
N VAL A 240 -1.53 -5.80 15.84
CA VAL A 240 -0.90 -4.61 15.23
C VAL A 240 0.31 -5.07 14.44
N PHE A 241 0.53 -4.48 13.27
CA PHE A 241 1.74 -4.69 12.51
C PHE A 241 2.91 -3.92 13.14
N VAL A 242 4.02 -4.62 13.33
CA VAL A 242 5.27 -4.04 13.82
C VAL A 242 6.38 -4.45 12.87
N ASP A 243 7.19 -3.50 12.47
CA ASP A 243 8.37 -3.70 11.66
C ASP A 243 9.62 -3.82 12.52
N TYR A 244 10.45 -4.79 12.17
CA TYR A 244 11.76 -5.00 12.79
C TYR A 244 12.83 -4.89 11.70
N PRO A 245 13.97 -4.20 11.97
CA PRO A 245 15.09 -4.19 11.05
C PRO A 245 15.54 -5.62 10.75
N ASN A 246 15.80 -5.91 9.47
CA ASN A 246 16.32 -7.21 9.06
C ASN A 246 17.82 -7.31 9.39
N THR A 247 18.11 -7.79 10.59
CA THR A 247 19.46 -7.99 11.12
C THR A 247 19.73 -9.46 11.40
N GLU A 248 20.99 -9.86 11.43
CA GLU A 248 21.40 -11.23 11.74
C GLU A 248 20.84 -11.72 13.09
N ASN A 249 20.70 -10.81 14.07
CA ASN A 249 20.16 -11.13 15.39
C ASN A 249 18.64 -11.33 15.39
N ASN A 250 17.92 -10.64 14.52
CA ASN A 250 16.45 -10.72 14.47
C ASN A 250 15.98 -11.94 13.67
N ASP A 251 16.56 -12.18 12.50
CA ASP A 251 16.26 -13.36 11.68
C ASP A 251 17.49 -13.74 10.83
N PRO A 252 18.31 -14.73 11.29
CA PRO A 252 19.50 -15.16 10.57
C PRO A 252 19.22 -15.72 9.17
N ASP A 253 18.04 -16.35 8.97
CA ASP A 253 17.68 -16.97 7.70
C ASP A 253 17.28 -15.93 6.63
N LEU A 254 16.71 -14.80 7.04
CA LEU A 254 16.26 -13.73 6.15
C LEU A 254 17.29 -12.59 6.00
N TYR A 255 18.31 -12.55 6.86
CA TYR A 255 19.36 -11.50 6.82
C TYR A 255 20.08 -11.39 5.48
N GLN A 256 20.25 -12.50 4.76
CA GLN A 256 20.85 -12.51 3.42
C GLN A 256 20.10 -11.65 2.39
N PHE A 257 18.84 -11.30 2.67
CA PHE A 257 17.99 -10.48 1.80
C PHE A 257 17.85 -9.02 2.28
N LYS A 258 18.70 -8.58 3.22
CA LYS A 258 18.66 -7.23 3.83
C LYS A 258 18.65 -6.10 2.78
N SER A 259 19.42 -6.25 1.68
CA SER A 259 19.52 -5.24 0.62
C SER A 259 18.20 -4.97 -0.11
N THR A 260 17.37 -6.00 -0.27
CA THR A 260 16.07 -5.89 -0.94
C THR A 260 14.90 -5.81 0.02
N THR A 261 15.08 -6.23 1.27
CA THR A 261 14.06 -6.28 2.31
C THR A 261 14.65 -5.82 3.63
N PRO A 262 14.78 -4.50 3.82
CA PRO A 262 15.46 -3.96 5.01
C PRO A 262 14.65 -4.16 6.31
N TYR A 263 13.35 -4.37 6.22
CA TYR A 263 12.47 -4.59 7.36
C TYR A 263 11.66 -5.89 7.22
N ILE A 264 11.44 -6.56 8.36
CA ILE A 264 10.59 -7.74 8.47
C ILE A 264 9.31 -7.32 9.18
N LEU A 265 8.16 -7.65 8.59
CA LEU A 265 6.85 -7.38 9.13
C LEU A 265 6.42 -8.51 10.09
N ASN A 266 6.04 -8.13 11.30
CA ASN A 266 5.52 -9.07 12.27
C ASN A 266 4.20 -8.57 12.87
N THR A 267 3.45 -9.45 13.53
CA THR A 267 2.21 -9.09 14.22
C THR A 267 2.40 -9.17 15.72
N LEU A 268 2.02 -8.10 16.42
CA LEU A 268 2.05 -8.00 17.86
C LEU A 268 0.63 -7.95 18.42
N LYS A 269 0.29 -8.83 19.37
CA LYS A 269 -0.94 -8.73 20.13
C LYS A 269 -0.70 -7.82 21.34
N THR A 270 -1.38 -6.66 21.38
CA THR A 270 -1.23 -5.69 22.45
C THR A 270 -2.56 -5.10 22.89
N SER A 271 -2.68 -4.77 24.18
CA SER A 271 -3.80 -4.00 24.72
C SER A 271 -3.56 -2.48 24.69
N ARG A 272 -2.31 -2.05 24.49
CA ARG A 272 -1.94 -0.62 24.43
C ARG A 272 -2.21 -0.09 23.03
N ARG A 273 -3.44 0.34 22.81
CA ARG A 273 -3.95 0.76 21.51
C ARG A 273 -4.70 2.07 21.63
N PHE A 274 -4.68 2.85 20.55
CA PHE A 274 -5.48 4.06 20.41
C PHE A 274 -5.99 4.21 18.97
N VAL A 275 -7.01 5.03 18.81
CA VAL A 275 -7.58 5.41 17.50
C VAL A 275 -7.39 6.90 17.30
N LYS A 276 -6.86 7.30 16.15
CA LYS A 276 -6.82 8.68 15.70
C LYS A 276 -8.16 9.06 15.09
N GLN A 277 -8.76 10.13 15.57
CA GLN A 277 -9.98 10.73 15.04
C GLN A 277 -9.69 12.17 14.63
N ILE A 278 -10.40 12.64 13.62
CA ILE A 278 -10.31 14.04 13.17
C ILE A 278 -11.64 14.68 13.52
N ASN A 279 -11.60 15.70 14.36
CA ASN A 279 -12.80 16.45 14.71
C ASN A 279 -13.28 17.28 13.50
N PRO A 280 -14.57 17.68 13.47
CA PRO A 280 -15.12 18.54 12.41
C PRO A 280 -14.35 19.86 12.23
N ASP A 281 -13.79 20.42 13.30
CA ASP A 281 -12.95 21.61 13.30
C ASP A 281 -11.50 21.39 12.82
N SER A 282 -11.20 20.20 12.26
CA SER A 282 -9.88 19.79 11.79
C SER A 282 -8.83 19.58 12.89
N THR A 283 -9.21 19.56 14.15
CA THR A 283 -8.32 19.13 15.24
C THR A 283 -8.19 17.62 15.28
N THR A 284 -7.06 17.11 15.78
CA THR A 284 -6.81 15.68 15.88
C THR A 284 -7.00 15.21 17.32
N LYS A 285 -7.85 14.20 17.49
CA LYS A 285 -8.14 13.57 18.75
C LYS A 285 -7.60 12.15 18.79
N ILE A 286 -6.94 11.78 19.88
CA ILE A 286 -6.48 10.42 20.17
C ILE A 286 -7.43 9.83 21.20
N GLN A 287 -8.08 8.72 20.89
CA GLN A 287 -8.99 8.01 21.79
C GLN A 287 -8.38 6.68 22.20
N PHE A 288 -8.32 6.43 23.51
CA PHE A 288 -7.85 5.18 24.12
C PHE A 288 -9.00 4.20 24.38
N GLY A 289 -8.63 3.00 24.82
CA GLY A 289 -9.61 1.96 25.11
C GLY A 289 -10.37 2.14 26.42
N ALA A 290 -11.12 1.10 26.80
CA ALA A 290 -11.93 1.09 28.02
C ALA A 290 -11.37 0.14 29.10
N GLY A 291 -10.38 -0.70 28.77
CA GLY A 291 -9.86 -1.70 29.72
C GLY A 291 -9.13 -1.06 30.90
N ASP A 292 -9.45 -1.50 32.11
CA ASP A 292 -8.76 -1.08 33.33
C ASP A 292 -7.39 -1.79 33.44
N PRO A 293 -6.26 -1.06 33.37
CA PRO A 293 -4.94 -1.67 33.48
C PRO A 293 -4.62 -2.14 34.89
N THR A 294 -5.34 -1.66 35.92
CA THR A 294 -5.08 -1.96 37.33
C THR A 294 -5.75 -3.24 37.81
N VAL A 295 -6.74 -3.73 37.05
CA VAL A 295 -7.54 -4.91 37.43
C VAL A 295 -7.20 -6.08 36.51
N SER A 296 -7.04 -7.28 37.06
CA SER A 296 -6.84 -8.51 36.29
C SER A 296 -8.14 -8.88 35.54
N GLU A 297 -8.03 -9.29 34.27
CA GLU A 297 -9.18 -9.79 33.50
C GLU A 297 -9.84 -11.00 34.15
N GLU A 298 -9.10 -11.83 34.86
CA GLU A 298 -9.63 -13.00 35.61
C GLU A 298 -10.53 -12.58 36.77
N THR A 299 -10.34 -11.37 37.29
CA THR A 299 -11.21 -10.81 38.35
C THR A 299 -12.53 -10.32 37.77
N ILE A 300 -12.51 -9.84 36.50
CA ILE A 300 -13.68 -9.29 35.78
C ILE A 300 -14.51 -10.45 35.19
N ILE A 301 -13.82 -11.39 34.52
CA ILE A 301 -14.43 -12.56 33.87
C ILE A 301 -13.73 -13.83 34.37
N PRO A 302 -14.34 -14.61 35.29
CA PRO A 302 -13.75 -15.85 35.80
C PRO A 302 -13.49 -16.85 34.65
N SER A 303 -12.29 -17.42 34.60
CA SER A 303 -11.94 -18.45 33.62
C SER A 303 -12.64 -19.78 33.99
N PHE A 304 -13.51 -20.27 33.12
CA PHE A 304 -14.16 -21.57 33.27
C PHE A 304 -13.19 -22.74 33.46
N LYS A 305 -11.98 -22.63 32.89
CA LYS A 305 -10.93 -23.65 32.99
C LYS A 305 -10.37 -23.77 34.41
N ASN A 306 -10.37 -22.69 35.18
CA ASN A 306 -9.82 -22.64 36.54
C ASN A 306 -10.86 -23.00 37.58
N VAL A 307 -12.15 -22.81 37.32
CA VAL A 307 -13.24 -23.06 38.28
C VAL A 307 -13.63 -24.54 38.36
N GLY A 308 -13.40 -25.32 37.31
CA GLY A 308 -13.79 -26.74 37.23
C GLY A 308 -12.66 -27.76 37.44
N LEU A 309 -11.44 -27.33 37.79
CA LEU A 309 -10.28 -28.21 37.97
C LEU A 309 -10.48 -29.16 39.17
N GLY A 310 -10.61 -30.47 38.87
CA GLY A 310 -10.68 -31.55 39.87
C GLY A 310 -12.07 -31.95 40.32
N LEU A 311 -13.15 -31.40 39.76
CA LEU A 311 -14.52 -31.82 40.08
C LEU A 311 -15.00 -32.91 39.09
N PRO A 312 -15.66 -34.00 39.58
CA PRO A 312 -16.05 -35.15 38.75
C PRO A 312 -17.01 -34.83 37.64
N ASN A 313 -17.73 -33.73 37.68
CA ASN A 313 -18.72 -33.33 36.67
C ASN A 313 -18.54 -31.93 36.10
N SER A 314 -17.43 -31.24 36.40
CA SER A 314 -17.03 -29.93 35.81
C SER A 314 -18.15 -28.88 35.65
N ILE A 315 -19.26 -28.99 36.35
CA ILE A 315 -20.35 -28.03 36.30
C ILE A 315 -20.01 -26.92 37.28
N SER A 316 -19.35 -25.87 36.81
CA SER A 316 -19.22 -24.66 37.57
C SER A 316 -20.58 -23.98 37.59
N LYS A 317 -21.24 -23.93 38.73
CA LYS A 317 -22.33 -23.00 38.96
C LYS A 317 -21.71 -21.61 39.10
N LEU A 318 -21.68 -20.86 38.04
CA LEU A 318 -21.61 -19.40 38.12
C LEU A 318 -22.96 -18.96 38.69
N GLU A 319 -23.03 -18.80 40.01
CA GLU A 319 -24.23 -18.28 40.67
C GLU A 319 -24.42 -16.78 40.47
N GLU A 320 -23.39 -16.09 39.99
CA GLU A 320 -23.47 -14.69 39.61
C GLU A 320 -23.84 -14.57 38.13
N SER A 321 -24.90 -13.84 37.86
CA SER A 321 -25.27 -13.49 36.50
C SER A 321 -24.12 -12.68 35.85
N PHE A 322 -23.66 -13.15 34.70
CA PHE A 322 -22.68 -12.40 33.89
C PHE A 322 -23.28 -11.04 33.55
N ASP A 323 -22.70 -9.96 34.09
CA ASP A 323 -23.08 -8.61 33.75
C ASP A 323 -22.33 -8.21 32.45
N PRO A 324 -23.03 -8.02 31.33
CA PRO A 324 -22.39 -7.64 30.08
C PRO A 324 -21.69 -6.27 30.15
N THR A 325 -21.99 -5.41 31.12
CA THR A 325 -21.31 -4.13 31.33
C THR A 325 -19.87 -4.33 31.80
N ASN A 326 -19.57 -5.40 32.50
CA ASN A 326 -18.20 -5.73 32.92
C ASN A 326 -17.27 -6.04 31.74
N PHE A 327 -17.83 -6.41 30.60
CA PHE A 327 -17.06 -6.67 29.38
C PHE A 327 -16.30 -5.42 28.87
N LEU A 328 -16.84 -4.23 29.09
CA LEU A 328 -16.20 -2.96 28.74
C LEU A 328 -14.91 -2.72 29.53
N LYS A 329 -14.82 -3.23 30.75
CA LYS A 329 -13.63 -3.11 31.60
C LYS A 329 -12.50 -4.09 31.23
N THR A 330 -12.78 -5.04 30.35
CA THR A 330 -11.75 -5.94 29.82
C THR A 330 -10.91 -5.22 28.77
N LYS A 331 -9.71 -5.75 28.48
CA LYS A 331 -8.81 -5.19 27.47
C LYS A 331 -9.25 -5.50 26.02
N THR A 332 -10.47 -5.97 25.82
CA THR A 332 -11.01 -6.27 24.48
C THR A 332 -11.01 -5.05 23.57
N TYR A 333 -11.36 -3.88 24.11
CA TYR A 333 -11.26 -2.60 23.39
C TYR A 333 -9.96 -1.85 23.64
N GLY A 334 -8.91 -2.54 24.10
CA GLY A 334 -7.67 -1.91 24.52
C GLY A 334 -7.74 -1.36 25.94
N SER A 335 -6.59 -0.98 26.48
CA SER A 335 -6.47 -0.39 27.81
C SER A 335 -6.70 1.11 27.78
N SER A 336 -7.20 1.67 28.89
CA SER A 336 -7.22 3.12 29.13
C SER A 336 -5.97 3.54 29.91
N PRO A 337 -5.31 4.65 29.61
CA PRO A 337 -4.22 5.17 30.43
C PRO A 337 -4.74 5.59 31.82
N SER A 338 -4.01 5.27 32.88
CA SER A 338 -4.37 5.69 34.24
C SER A 338 -3.12 5.99 35.07
N ASN A 339 -3.14 7.06 35.83
CA ASN A 339 -2.05 7.52 36.70
C ASN A 339 -0.67 7.54 35.98
N THR A 340 -0.65 7.98 34.72
CA THR A 340 0.55 8.02 33.88
C THR A 340 0.59 9.29 33.07
N THR A 341 1.80 9.68 32.62
CA THR A 341 1.99 10.77 31.66
C THR A 341 2.27 10.12 30.30
N MET A 342 1.47 10.51 29.30
CA MET A 342 1.66 10.08 27.93
C MET A 342 2.48 11.13 27.17
N THR A 343 3.55 10.69 26.54
CA THR A 343 4.34 11.49 25.61
C THR A 343 3.89 11.14 24.20
N VAL A 344 3.28 12.10 23.52
CA VAL A 344 2.80 11.98 22.13
C VAL A 344 3.74 12.75 21.23
N LYS A 345 4.36 12.07 20.27
CA LYS A 345 5.13 12.69 19.19
C LYS A 345 4.32 12.60 17.91
N TYR A 346 4.16 13.72 17.22
CA TYR A 346 3.38 13.79 16.00
C TYR A 346 4.05 14.69 14.96
N LEU A 347 3.67 14.49 13.71
CA LEU A 347 4.20 15.19 12.54
C LEU A 347 3.27 16.34 12.17
N VAL A 348 3.82 17.54 12.11
CA VAL A 348 3.11 18.76 11.70
C VAL A 348 3.75 19.32 10.44
N GLY A 349 2.95 19.82 9.50
CA GLY A 349 3.47 20.45 8.29
C GLY A 349 2.57 20.22 7.07
N GLY A 350 3.18 20.10 5.91
CA GLY A 350 2.44 19.96 4.65
C GLY A 350 1.94 21.30 4.11
N GLY A 351 0.90 21.25 3.29
CA GLY A 351 0.35 22.41 2.61
C GLY A 351 1.09 22.78 1.32
N VAL A 352 0.52 23.69 0.54
CA VAL A 352 1.07 24.10 -0.76
C VAL A 352 2.45 24.73 -0.66
N GLU A 353 2.74 25.42 0.47
CA GLU A 353 4.01 26.09 0.71
C GLU A 353 5.17 25.12 0.91
N SER A 354 4.87 23.86 1.21
CA SER A 354 5.88 22.81 1.36
C SER A 354 6.48 22.32 0.03
N ASN A 355 5.91 22.72 -1.11
CA ASN A 355 6.45 22.41 -2.42
C ASN A 355 7.64 23.32 -2.74
N VAL A 356 8.84 22.85 -2.42
CA VAL A 356 10.08 23.61 -2.62
C VAL A 356 10.80 23.22 -3.91
N LYS A 357 11.58 24.16 -4.45
CA LYS A 357 12.32 23.96 -5.69
C LYS A 357 13.53 23.03 -5.49
N LYS A 358 14.03 22.49 -6.60
CA LYS A 358 15.30 21.78 -6.66
C LYS A 358 16.45 22.64 -6.09
N GLY A 359 17.38 22.02 -5.33
CA GLY A 359 18.58 22.66 -4.79
C GLY A 359 18.33 23.64 -3.64
N THR A 360 17.16 23.54 -2.97
CA THR A 360 16.83 24.43 -1.85
C THR A 360 16.96 23.79 -0.48
N ILE A 361 16.97 22.48 -0.38
CA ILE A 361 17.08 21.73 0.87
C ILE A 361 18.55 21.44 1.13
N THR A 362 19.21 22.30 1.89
CA THR A 362 20.66 22.24 2.07
C THR A 362 21.11 22.32 3.54
N GLN A 363 20.21 22.63 4.47
CA GLN A 363 20.54 22.80 5.87
C GLN A 363 20.24 21.52 6.66
N LEU A 364 21.20 21.09 7.48
CA LEU A 364 21.08 19.97 8.41
C LEU A 364 20.79 20.53 9.81
N ASN A 365 19.65 20.15 10.42
CA ASN A 365 19.28 20.65 11.74
C ASN A 365 19.57 19.63 12.85
N ASN A 366 19.20 18.37 12.66
CA ASN A 366 19.47 17.32 13.64
C ASN A 366 19.74 15.99 12.94
N VAL A 367 20.87 15.34 13.29
CA VAL A 367 21.27 14.06 12.75
C VAL A 367 21.65 13.15 13.91
N GLU A 368 20.90 12.06 14.07
CA GLU A 368 21.22 11.01 15.03
C GLU A 368 21.88 9.84 14.30
N TYR A 369 23.07 9.44 14.80
CA TYR A 369 23.83 8.35 14.24
C TYR A 369 23.61 7.05 15.03
N GLU A 370 23.61 5.92 14.34
CA GLU A 370 23.72 4.62 14.98
C GLU A 370 25.23 4.28 15.06
N GLU A 371 25.80 4.36 16.28
CA GLU A 371 27.23 4.31 16.48
C GLU A 371 27.68 3.05 17.22
N ASP A 372 28.70 2.41 16.71
CA ASP A 372 29.50 1.43 17.47
C ASP A 372 30.98 1.81 17.40
N VAL A 373 31.35 2.81 18.20
CA VAL A 373 32.73 3.37 18.25
C VAL A 373 33.55 2.86 19.44
N THR A 374 33.06 1.86 20.16
CA THR A 374 33.65 1.36 21.39
C THR A 374 35.09 0.81 21.21
N LEU A 375 35.42 0.35 20.01
CA LEU A 375 36.69 -0.24 19.66
C LEU A 375 37.62 0.73 18.90
N PHE A 376 37.22 1.97 18.64
CA PHE A 376 38.01 2.90 17.84
C PHE A 376 39.21 3.48 18.63
N THR A 377 40.37 3.55 17.98
CA THR A 377 41.49 4.32 18.47
C THR A 377 41.23 5.83 18.34
N SER A 378 42.02 6.66 19.05
CA SER A 378 41.87 8.12 18.99
C SER A 378 41.99 8.70 17.56
N THR A 379 42.83 8.11 16.72
CA THR A 379 42.99 8.52 15.31
C THR A 379 41.77 8.12 14.48
N GLN A 380 41.25 6.91 14.64
CA GLN A 380 40.02 6.44 13.99
C GLN A 380 38.82 7.27 14.40
N LEU A 381 38.72 7.61 15.69
CA LEU A 381 37.65 8.48 16.18
C LEU A 381 37.73 9.89 15.56
N GLY A 382 38.95 10.39 15.32
CA GLY A 382 39.17 11.66 14.61
C GLY A 382 38.65 11.62 13.16
N LEU A 383 38.97 10.56 12.42
CA LEU A 383 38.48 10.34 11.04
C LEU A 383 36.96 10.13 10.99
N TYR A 384 36.42 9.38 11.93
CA TYR A 384 34.98 9.14 12.06
C TYR A 384 34.20 10.45 12.32
N ASN A 385 34.74 11.31 13.22
CA ASN A 385 34.16 12.62 13.46
C ASN A 385 34.30 13.55 12.24
N ALA A 386 35.37 13.45 11.48
CA ALA A 386 35.51 14.17 10.22
C ALA A 386 34.47 13.70 9.18
N ALA A 387 34.23 12.40 9.10
CA ALA A 387 33.17 11.84 8.25
C ALA A 387 31.76 12.38 8.66
N LYS A 388 31.44 12.43 9.96
CA LYS A 388 30.20 13.03 10.46
C LYS A 388 30.04 14.49 10.06
N ASN A 389 31.10 15.27 10.21
CA ASN A 389 31.08 16.71 9.88
C ASN A 389 31.04 16.97 8.35
N SER A 390 31.27 15.96 7.54
CA SER A 390 31.23 16.06 6.07
C SER A 390 29.84 15.82 5.48
N ILE A 391 28.86 15.41 6.29
CA ILE A 391 27.50 15.16 5.81
C ILE A 391 26.93 16.43 5.19
N ALA A 392 26.46 16.30 3.97
CA ALA A 392 25.76 17.35 3.24
C ALA A 392 24.52 16.75 2.57
N VAL A 393 23.54 17.60 2.34
CA VAL A 393 22.28 17.21 1.71
C VAL A 393 21.92 18.16 0.57
N ASP A 394 21.28 17.61 -0.45
CA ASP A 394 20.67 18.39 -1.53
C ASP A 394 19.43 17.66 -2.06
N ASN A 395 18.49 18.41 -2.61
CA ASN A 395 17.35 17.83 -3.35
C ASN A 395 17.55 18.04 -4.85
N GLU A 396 17.90 16.99 -5.56
CA GLU A 396 18.05 17.03 -7.03
C GLU A 396 16.72 17.12 -7.77
N VAL A 397 15.63 16.77 -7.09
CA VAL A 397 14.25 16.84 -7.60
C VAL A 397 13.44 17.81 -6.73
N PRO A 398 12.56 18.64 -7.32
CA PRO A 398 11.70 19.51 -6.52
C PRO A 398 10.77 18.70 -5.63
N ALA A 399 10.45 19.20 -4.44
CA ALA A 399 9.44 18.62 -3.59
C ALA A 399 8.05 18.89 -4.15
N THR A 400 7.23 17.87 -4.25
CA THR A 400 5.88 17.90 -4.86
C THR A 400 4.87 17.13 -4.02
N GLY A 401 3.58 17.37 -4.26
CA GLY A 401 2.49 16.66 -3.57
C GLY A 401 1.96 17.37 -2.35
N GLY A 402 2.61 18.46 -1.90
CA GLY A 402 2.10 19.29 -0.82
C GLY A 402 0.80 20.00 -1.21
N LYS A 403 -0.27 19.75 -0.48
CA LYS A 403 -1.57 20.41 -0.64
C LYS A 403 -2.24 20.61 0.72
N GLY A 404 -3.23 21.47 0.77
CA GLY A 404 -4.15 21.53 1.91
C GLY A 404 -4.86 20.20 2.12
N GLY A 405 -5.75 20.16 3.10
CA GLY A 405 -6.55 18.95 3.35
C GLY A 405 -7.37 18.50 2.15
N ASP A 406 -8.03 17.37 2.30
CA ASP A 406 -8.92 16.85 1.28
C ASP A 406 -10.09 17.81 1.05
N THR A 407 -10.45 18.05 -0.20
CA THR A 407 -11.65 18.81 -0.55
C THR A 407 -12.92 18.01 -0.25
N ILE A 408 -14.05 18.67 -0.08
CA ILE A 408 -15.36 18.03 0.17
C ILE A 408 -15.62 16.90 -0.83
N GLU A 409 -15.34 17.13 -2.12
CA GLU A 409 -15.55 16.11 -3.14
C GLU A 409 -14.57 14.94 -3.03
N GLU A 410 -13.29 15.20 -2.73
CA GLU A 410 -12.31 14.14 -2.46
C GLU A 410 -12.72 13.29 -1.24
N ILE A 411 -13.16 13.93 -0.14
CA ILE A 411 -13.66 13.22 1.05
C ILE A 411 -14.84 12.34 0.67
N ARG A 412 -15.81 12.91 -0.10
CA ARG A 412 -17.02 12.18 -0.55
C ARG A 412 -16.67 10.93 -1.36
N GLN A 413 -15.81 11.08 -2.38
CA GLN A 413 -15.40 9.97 -3.24
C GLN A 413 -14.59 8.92 -2.48
N ASN A 414 -13.63 9.35 -1.67
CA ASN A 414 -12.79 8.45 -0.89
C ASN A 414 -13.59 7.70 0.19
N ALA A 415 -14.54 8.34 0.85
CA ALA A 415 -15.40 7.71 1.85
C ALA A 415 -16.30 6.63 1.23
N LEU A 416 -16.92 6.93 0.07
CA LEU A 416 -17.74 5.95 -0.65
C LEU A 416 -16.90 4.78 -1.18
N ALA A 417 -15.70 5.04 -1.68
CA ALA A 417 -14.77 4.00 -2.13
C ALA A 417 -14.30 3.12 -0.96
N ASN A 418 -13.97 3.71 0.19
CA ASN A 418 -13.57 2.98 1.40
C ASN A 418 -14.70 2.07 1.90
N PHE A 419 -15.91 2.60 1.99
CA PHE A 419 -17.08 1.80 2.37
C PHE A 419 -17.33 0.64 1.39
N GLY A 420 -17.17 0.88 0.08
CA GLY A 420 -17.32 -0.15 -0.95
C GLY A 420 -16.26 -1.26 -0.85
N SER A 421 -15.03 -0.95 -0.48
CA SER A 421 -13.92 -1.91 -0.38
C SER A 421 -13.99 -2.80 0.87
N GLN A 422 -14.69 -2.39 1.92
CA GLN A 422 -14.89 -3.09 3.20
C GLN A 422 -13.62 -3.63 3.88
N ASN A 423 -12.45 -3.14 3.51
CA ASN A 423 -11.13 -3.46 4.09
C ASN A 423 -10.83 -4.96 4.24
N ARG A 424 -11.38 -5.80 3.36
CA ARG A 424 -11.17 -7.26 3.31
C ARG A 424 -10.97 -7.72 1.87
N ALA A 425 -10.19 -8.78 1.69
CA ALA A 425 -9.98 -9.41 0.41
C ALA A 425 -10.96 -10.59 0.25
N VAL A 426 -11.84 -10.53 -0.75
CA VAL A 426 -12.85 -11.55 -1.04
C VAL A 426 -12.68 -12.09 -2.45
N THR A 427 -12.39 -11.20 -3.41
CA THR A 427 -12.19 -11.56 -4.82
C THR A 427 -10.71 -11.72 -5.14
N ALA A 428 -10.38 -12.48 -6.18
CA ALA A 428 -9.01 -12.59 -6.67
C ALA A 428 -8.38 -11.22 -6.95
N LYS A 429 -9.18 -10.26 -7.43
CA LYS A 429 -8.73 -8.90 -7.71
C LYS A 429 -8.39 -8.13 -6.42
N ASP A 430 -9.12 -8.36 -5.33
CA ASP A 430 -8.82 -7.72 -4.04
C ASP A 430 -7.44 -8.19 -3.53
N TYR A 431 -7.14 -9.49 -3.63
CA TYR A 431 -5.83 -10.02 -3.27
C TYR A 431 -4.69 -9.44 -4.12
N GLN A 432 -4.92 -9.25 -5.44
CA GLN A 432 -3.94 -8.59 -6.31
C GLN A 432 -3.68 -7.15 -5.88
N VAL A 433 -4.74 -6.37 -5.67
CA VAL A 433 -4.63 -4.96 -5.25
C VAL A 433 -3.95 -4.84 -3.90
N ARG A 434 -4.32 -5.70 -2.93
CA ARG A 434 -3.68 -5.71 -1.61
C ARG A 434 -2.20 -6.10 -1.67
N ALA A 435 -1.84 -7.09 -2.48
CA ALA A 435 -0.44 -7.46 -2.67
C ALA A 435 0.39 -6.29 -3.24
N LEU A 436 -0.14 -5.59 -4.25
CA LEU A 436 0.52 -4.42 -4.85
C LEU A 436 0.55 -3.20 -3.93
N SER A 437 -0.32 -3.12 -2.93
CA SER A 437 -0.37 -2.02 -1.95
C SER A 437 0.51 -2.24 -0.72
N MET A 438 1.28 -3.32 -0.66
CA MET A 438 2.24 -3.54 0.42
C MET A 438 3.30 -2.42 0.41
N PRO A 439 3.61 -1.80 1.57
CA PRO A 439 4.63 -0.77 1.65
C PRO A 439 6.00 -1.27 1.15
N THR A 440 6.68 -0.46 0.36
CA THR A 440 7.95 -0.81 -0.30
C THR A 440 9.09 -1.17 0.66
N LYS A 441 9.04 -0.66 1.90
CA LYS A 441 10.01 -1.02 2.95
C LYS A 441 10.02 -2.52 3.30
N PHE A 442 8.94 -3.25 2.99
CA PHE A 442 8.84 -4.70 3.17
C PHE A 442 9.17 -5.50 1.91
N GLY A 443 9.58 -4.82 0.86
CA GLY A 443 9.90 -5.35 -0.46
C GLY A 443 8.92 -4.86 -1.54
N SER A 444 9.44 -4.71 -2.75
CA SER A 444 8.67 -4.21 -3.89
C SER A 444 8.06 -5.35 -4.70
N ILE A 445 6.75 -5.27 -4.97
CA ILE A 445 6.04 -6.19 -5.84
C ILE A 445 5.65 -5.44 -7.11
N ALA A 446 6.17 -5.90 -8.26
CA ALA A 446 5.93 -5.28 -9.55
C ALA A 446 4.60 -5.70 -10.16
N LYS A 447 4.33 -7.00 -10.16
CA LYS A 447 3.15 -7.60 -10.80
C LYS A 447 2.56 -8.66 -9.87
N ALA A 448 1.22 -8.73 -9.82
CA ALA A 448 0.50 -9.71 -9.03
C ALA A 448 -0.66 -10.30 -9.85
N TYR A 449 -0.87 -11.59 -9.72
CA TYR A 449 -2.00 -12.32 -10.32
C TYR A 449 -2.52 -13.35 -9.32
N ALA A 450 -3.82 -13.32 -9.06
CA ALA A 450 -4.46 -14.25 -8.14
C ALA A 450 -5.47 -15.12 -8.86
N THR A 451 -5.47 -16.39 -8.52
CA THR A 451 -6.45 -17.36 -9.03
C THR A 451 -6.86 -18.31 -7.91
N ALA A 452 -8.08 -18.85 -7.98
CA ALA A 452 -8.49 -19.89 -7.05
C ALA A 452 -7.70 -21.18 -7.33
N ASP A 453 -7.39 -21.94 -6.28
CA ASP A 453 -6.78 -23.25 -6.44
C ASP A 453 -7.76 -24.19 -7.19
N GLY A 454 -7.26 -24.96 -8.14
CA GLY A 454 -8.08 -25.81 -9.00
C GLY A 454 -8.57 -25.16 -10.30
N THR A 455 -8.34 -23.86 -10.54
CA THR A 455 -8.55 -23.24 -11.86
C THR A 455 -7.35 -23.44 -12.80
N LEU A 456 -6.17 -23.73 -12.25
CA LEU A 456 -5.01 -24.18 -13.00
C LEU A 456 -5.03 -25.72 -13.06
N ASP A 457 -4.88 -26.24 -14.25
CA ASP A 457 -4.82 -27.68 -14.47
C ASP A 457 -3.49 -28.24 -13.92
N ASN A 458 -3.48 -28.60 -12.62
CA ASN A 458 -2.33 -29.20 -11.94
C ASN A 458 -1.99 -30.62 -12.45
N ASN A 459 -2.79 -31.13 -13.37
CA ASN A 459 -2.60 -32.48 -13.97
C ASN A 459 -1.65 -32.49 -15.17
N SER A 460 -1.04 -31.32 -15.52
CA SER A 460 -0.03 -31.34 -16.58
C SER A 460 1.25 -32.05 -16.11
N PRO A 461 1.85 -32.95 -16.90
CA PRO A 461 3.12 -33.60 -16.52
C PRO A 461 4.25 -32.65 -16.18
N SER A 462 4.24 -31.42 -16.73
CA SER A 462 5.22 -30.37 -16.47
C SER A 462 5.08 -29.76 -15.08
N SER A 463 3.87 -29.65 -14.51
CA SER A 463 3.67 -29.12 -13.16
C SER A 463 4.08 -30.13 -12.07
N ILE A 464 3.94 -31.40 -12.34
CA ILE A 464 4.33 -32.50 -11.44
C ILE A 464 5.86 -32.56 -11.30
N LEU A 465 6.58 -32.34 -12.39
CA LEU A 465 8.05 -32.37 -12.43
C LEU A 465 8.69 -31.03 -11.99
N ALA A 466 7.92 -29.97 -11.85
CA ALA A 466 8.42 -28.66 -11.41
C ALA A 466 8.76 -28.61 -9.91
N SER A 467 8.25 -29.54 -9.09
CA SER A 467 8.66 -29.64 -7.69
C SER A 467 10.07 -30.24 -7.58
N PRO A 468 11.04 -29.56 -6.89
CA PRO A 468 12.39 -30.09 -6.71
C PRO A 468 12.42 -31.51 -6.12
N LYS A 469 11.48 -31.81 -5.23
CA LYS A 469 11.35 -33.11 -4.59
C LYS A 469 10.84 -34.17 -5.57
N ALA A 470 9.83 -33.83 -6.40
CA ALA A 470 9.31 -34.72 -7.40
C ALA A 470 10.31 -34.99 -8.54
N LEU A 471 11.10 -33.95 -8.89
CA LEU A 471 12.21 -34.07 -9.85
C LEU A 471 13.30 -35.01 -9.33
N GLN A 472 13.64 -34.93 -8.05
CA GLN A 472 14.63 -35.78 -7.40
C GLN A 472 14.13 -37.21 -7.33
N GLU A 473 12.89 -37.46 -6.89
CA GLU A 473 12.27 -38.78 -6.87
C GLU A 473 12.17 -39.40 -8.29
N PHE A 474 11.87 -38.58 -9.30
CA PHE A 474 11.86 -39.01 -10.70
C PHE A 474 13.27 -39.35 -11.22
N THR A 475 14.25 -38.53 -10.84
CA THR A 475 15.65 -38.78 -11.20
C THR A 475 16.15 -40.09 -10.55
N ASP A 476 15.83 -40.29 -9.27
CA ASP A 476 16.18 -41.52 -8.53
C ASP A 476 15.52 -42.72 -9.15
N LEU A 477 14.25 -42.62 -9.61
CA LEU A 477 13.55 -43.67 -10.34
C LEU A 477 14.26 -44.00 -11.67
N VAL A 478 14.63 -42.96 -12.45
CA VAL A 478 15.34 -43.18 -13.73
C VAL A 478 16.73 -43.76 -13.49
N MET A 479 17.45 -43.29 -12.45
CA MET A 479 18.76 -43.84 -12.09
C MET A 479 18.69 -45.29 -11.63
N SER A 480 17.60 -45.71 -10.95
CA SER A 480 17.40 -47.10 -10.54
C SER A 480 17.29 -48.06 -11.72
N PHE A 481 16.88 -47.58 -12.90
CA PHE A 481 16.89 -48.34 -14.15
C PHE A 481 18.25 -48.39 -14.84
N VAL A 482 19.09 -47.32 -14.61
CA VAL A 482 20.43 -47.23 -15.22
C VAL A 482 21.48 -48.02 -14.43
N GLU A 483 21.31 -48.18 -13.11
CA GLU A 483 22.29 -48.82 -12.21
C GLU A 483 22.13 -50.37 -12.09
N LYS A 484 21.25 -50.99 -12.85
CA LYS A 484 21.13 -52.49 -12.91
C LYS A 484 21.86 -53.05 -14.12
N PRO A 485 23.14 -53.40 -14.04
CA PRO A 485 23.96 -53.83 -15.20
C PRO A 485 23.82 -55.31 -15.58
N ASP A 486 23.13 -56.15 -14.81
CA ASP A 486 23.21 -57.60 -14.94
C ASP A 486 21.90 -58.36 -15.21
N GLU A 487 20.78 -57.70 -15.49
CA GLU A 487 19.56 -58.38 -15.95
C GLU A 487 19.11 -57.79 -17.28
N GLU A 488 18.67 -58.67 -18.22
CA GLU A 488 18.20 -58.42 -19.57
C GLU A 488 17.64 -57.01 -19.78
N GLU A 489 18.05 -56.32 -20.87
CA GLU A 489 17.63 -54.96 -21.22
C GLU A 489 16.18 -54.70 -20.79
N PRO A 490 15.92 -53.73 -19.89
CA PRO A 490 14.58 -53.53 -19.38
C PRO A 490 13.65 -53.27 -20.55
N ASN A 491 12.64 -54.14 -20.70
CA ASN A 491 11.69 -54.05 -21.79
C ASN A 491 11.08 -52.62 -21.79
N LYS A 492 11.20 -51.94 -22.92
CA LYS A 492 10.78 -50.53 -23.07
C LYS A 492 9.33 -50.29 -22.62
N GLU A 493 8.48 -51.34 -22.73
CA GLU A 493 7.09 -51.32 -22.26
C GLU A 493 6.98 -51.33 -20.73
N SER A 494 7.85 -52.06 -20.02
CA SER A 494 7.81 -52.10 -18.54
C SER A 494 8.28 -50.80 -17.91
N VAL A 495 9.31 -50.15 -18.48
CA VAL A 495 9.79 -48.83 -18.03
C VAL A 495 8.73 -47.73 -18.29
N GLN A 496 8.08 -47.78 -19.47
CA GLN A 496 6.99 -46.85 -19.75
C GLN A 496 5.78 -47.04 -18.84
N GLU A 497 5.46 -48.27 -18.47
CA GLU A 497 4.37 -48.59 -17.55
C GLU A 497 4.67 -48.11 -16.12
N GLU A 498 5.92 -48.25 -15.66
CA GLU A 498 6.33 -47.80 -14.32
C GLU A 498 6.42 -46.26 -14.21
N ILE A 499 6.93 -45.59 -15.24
CA ILE A 499 6.89 -44.12 -15.35
C ILE A 499 5.43 -43.65 -15.41
N LYS A 500 4.57 -44.30 -16.18
CA LYS A 500 3.14 -43.98 -16.24
C LYS A 500 2.46 -44.19 -14.90
N LYS A 501 2.80 -45.24 -14.16
CA LYS A 501 2.29 -45.57 -12.83
C LYS A 501 2.76 -44.53 -11.79
N TYR A 502 4.02 -44.08 -11.89
CA TYR A 502 4.56 -43.00 -11.05
C TYR A 502 3.81 -41.68 -11.28
N LEU A 503 3.64 -41.31 -12.55
CA LEU A 503 2.91 -40.09 -12.92
C LEU A 503 1.42 -40.17 -12.54
N LEU A 504 0.76 -41.28 -12.72
CA LEU A 504 -0.62 -41.52 -12.30
C LEU A 504 -0.77 -41.58 -10.78
N GLY A 505 0.21 -42.12 -10.06
CA GLY A 505 0.24 -42.14 -8.59
C GLY A 505 0.38 -40.73 -8.00
N LYS A 506 1.14 -39.87 -8.64
CA LYS A 506 1.26 -38.44 -8.23
C LYS A 506 -0.02 -37.66 -8.55
N THR A 507 -0.63 -37.87 -9.72
CA THR A 507 -1.93 -37.25 -10.07
C THR A 507 -3.05 -37.65 -9.12
N SER A 508 -3.08 -38.88 -8.63
CA SER A 508 -4.11 -39.33 -7.68
C SER A 508 -3.90 -38.80 -6.25
N ASN A 509 -2.65 -38.59 -5.86
CA ASN A 509 -2.34 -38.02 -4.53
C ASN A 509 -2.47 -36.48 -4.49
N ASP A 510 -2.32 -35.79 -5.64
CA ASP A 510 -2.48 -34.33 -5.70
C ASP A 510 -3.96 -33.89 -5.76
N ASN A 511 -4.90 -34.80 -6.08
CA ASN A 511 -6.33 -34.50 -5.95
C ASN A 511 -6.80 -34.30 -4.49
N GLU A 512 -6.03 -34.74 -3.50
CA GLU A 512 -6.27 -34.44 -2.10
C GLU A 512 -5.74 -33.04 -1.67
N LYS A 513 -4.92 -32.38 -2.51
CA LYS A 513 -4.29 -31.09 -2.19
C LYS A 513 -5.02 -29.88 -2.77
N ASN A 514 -5.97 -30.05 -3.66
CA ASN A 514 -6.79 -28.96 -4.16
C ASN A 514 -7.73 -28.49 -3.05
N ASN A 515 -7.31 -27.47 -2.32
CA ASN A 515 -8.16 -26.84 -1.34
C ASN A 515 -9.00 -25.77 -2.03
N PRO A 516 -10.34 -25.92 -2.13
CA PRO A 516 -11.20 -24.93 -2.78
C PRO A 516 -11.17 -23.55 -2.10
N PHE A 517 -10.65 -23.46 -0.88
CA PHE A 517 -10.45 -22.23 -0.14
C PHE A 517 -9.03 -21.66 -0.28
N ALA A 518 -8.16 -22.31 -1.05
CA ALA A 518 -6.82 -21.79 -1.30
C ALA A 518 -6.81 -20.86 -2.51
N ILE A 519 -6.06 -19.78 -2.38
CA ILE A 519 -5.80 -18.80 -3.43
C ILE A 519 -4.33 -18.89 -3.80
N ASN A 520 -4.07 -19.11 -5.08
CA ASN A 520 -2.72 -19.07 -5.64
C ASN A 520 -2.42 -17.64 -6.10
N LEU A 521 -1.46 -17.02 -5.46
CA LEU A 521 -0.99 -15.67 -5.77
C LEU A 521 0.37 -15.76 -6.47
N TYR A 522 0.41 -15.38 -7.74
CA TYR A 522 1.62 -15.34 -8.56
C TYR A 522 2.17 -13.94 -8.59
N LEU A 523 3.45 -13.80 -8.28
CA LEU A 523 4.09 -12.52 -8.06
C LEU A 523 5.40 -12.41 -8.83
N LEU A 524 5.72 -11.19 -9.22
CA LEU A 524 7.03 -10.80 -9.76
C LEU A 524 7.45 -9.49 -9.12
N GLY A 525 8.75 -9.34 -8.87
CA GLY A 525 9.39 -8.10 -8.41
C GLY A 525 10.16 -7.40 -9.51
N TYR A 526 10.73 -6.25 -9.17
CA TYR A 526 11.76 -5.61 -9.98
C TYR A 526 13.14 -5.89 -9.39
N ASP A 527 14.14 -6.04 -10.24
CA ASP A 527 15.54 -5.97 -9.85
C ASP A 527 16.01 -4.49 -9.79
N SER A 528 17.29 -4.27 -9.45
CA SER A 528 17.91 -2.94 -9.39
C SER A 528 17.83 -2.16 -10.71
N ASP A 529 17.72 -2.86 -11.84
CA ASP A 529 17.63 -2.28 -13.18
C ASP A 529 16.18 -2.10 -13.66
N LYS A 530 15.18 -2.22 -12.78
CA LYS A 530 13.73 -2.20 -13.07
C LYS A 530 13.27 -3.28 -14.06
N LYS A 531 13.97 -4.42 -14.11
CA LYS A 531 13.59 -5.59 -14.90
C LYS A 531 12.85 -6.59 -14.02
N LEU A 532 12.01 -7.42 -14.61
CA LEU A 532 11.27 -8.42 -13.85
C LEU A 532 12.21 -9.47 -13.26
N SER A 533 11.98 -9.79 -12.00
CA SER A 533 12.69 -10.83 -11.25
C SER A 533 11.72 -11.62 -10.37
N THR A 534 12.14 -12.81 -9.96
CA THR A 534 11.42 -13.59 -8.95
C THR A 534 11.62 -12.99 -7.58
N LEU A 535 10.60 -13.10 -6.71
CA LEU A 535 10.65 -12.55 -5.36
C LEU A 535 11.49 -13.43 -4.43
N ASN A 536 12.25 -12.79 -3.56
CA ASN A 536 12.96 -13.49 -2.50
C ASN A 536 12.02 -13.98 -1.39
N ARG A 537 12.52 -14.85 -0.52
CA ARG A 537 11.76 -15.45 0.57
C ARG A 537 11.27 -14.41 1.58
N ALA A 538 12.09 -13.39 1.88
CA ALA A 538 11.74 -12.37 2.86
C ALA A 538 10.51 -11.54 2.43
N ILE A 539 10.45 -11.13 1.14
CA ILE A 539 9.28 -10.44 0.59
C ILE A 539 8.03 -11.30 0.67
N LYS A 540 8.15 -12.60 0.38
CA LYS A 540 7.01 -13.53 0.43
C LYS A 540 6.46 -13.71 1.86
N GLU A 541 7.34 -13.81 2.86
CA GLU A 541 6.95 -13.91 4.28
C GLU A 541 6.31 -12.60 4.76
N ASN A 542 6.89 -11.44 4.41
CA ASN A 542 6.29 -10.14 4.71
C ASN A 542 4.90 -10.01 4.09
N LEU A 543 4.75 -10.38 2.81
CA LEU A 543 3.46 -10.34 2.13
C LEU A 543 2.43 -11.28 2.77
N LYS A 544 2.84 -12.48 3.17
CA LYS A 544 1.97 -13.43 3.86
C LYS A 544 1.46 -12.87 5.18
N THR A 545 2.33 -12.24 5.96
CA THR A 545 1.99 -11.55 7.19
C THR A 545 1.05 -10.38 6.91
N TYR A 546 1.35 -9.55 5.92
CA TYR A 546 0.52 -8.41 5.51
C TYR A 546 -0.89 -8.83 5.08
N LEU A 547 -1.01 -9.85 4.23
CA LEU A 547 -2.31 -10.34 3.75
C LEU A 547 -3.11 -11.05 4.85
N SER A 548 -2.48 -11.51 5.94
CA SER A 548 -3.17 -12.21 7.01
C SER A 548 -4.28 -11.38 7.68
N GLU A 549 -4.17 -10.05 7.66
CA GLU A 549 -5.18 -9.13 8.21
C GLU A 549 -6.39 -8.97 7.29
N TYR A 550 -6.17 -9.03 5.98
CA TYR A 550 -7.21 -8.76 4.99
C TYR A 550 -7.94 -10.02 4.52
N LYS A 551 -7.33 -11.20 4.67
CA LYS A 551 -7.92 -12.46 4.21
C LYS A 551 -9.11 -12.88 5.05
N ILE A 552 -10.01 -13.64 4.43
CA ILE A 552 -11.08 -14.33 5.16
C ILE A 552 -10.47 -15.50 5.97
N LEU A 553 -11.04 -15.81 7.13
CA LEU A 553 -10.51 -16.83 8.06
C LEU A 553 -10.31 -18.20 7.40
N THR A 554 -11.18 -18.55 6.44
CA THR A 554 -11.16 -19.83 5.74
C THR A 554 -10.14 -19.88 4.59
N ASP A 555 -9.62 -18.73 4.14
CA ASP A 555 -8.77 -18.68 2.94
C ASP A 555 -7.33 -19.07 3.27
N GLY A 556 -6.80 -20.02 2.50
CA GLY A 556 -5.38 -20.33 2.43
C GLY A 556 -4.72 -19.50 1.31
N ILE A 557 -3.56 -18.92 1.55
CA ILE A 557 -2.82 -18.16 0.53
C ILE A 557 -1.54 -18.90 0.20
N ASN A 558 -1.39 -19.30 -1.07
CA ASN A 558 -0.17 -19.86 -1.63
C ASN A 558 0.53 -18.77 -2.45
N ILE A 559 1.76 -18.44 -2.09
CA ILE A 559 2.55 -17.41 -2.77
C ILE A 559 3.56 -18.10 -3.68
N ASN A 560 3.38 -17.91 -5.00
CA ASN A 560 4.19 -18.51 -6.04
C ASN A 560 4.88 -17.42 -6.88
N ASP A 561 5.98 -17.78 -7.53
CA ASP A 561 6.61 -16.90 -8.51
C ASP A 561 5.87 -17.01 -9.86
N GLY A 562 5.69 -15.87 -10.52
CA GLY A 562 5.18 -15.83 -11.90
C GLY A 562 6.27 -16.22 -12.90
N PHE A 563 5.87 -16.60 -14.09
CA PHE A 563 6.79 -16.95 -15.16
C PHE A 563 7.13 -15.73 -16.01
N ILE A 564 8.42 -15.47 -16.22
CA ILE A 564 8.90 -14.40 -17.10
C ILE A 564 9.27 -15.03 -18.43
N ILE A 565 8.68 -14.53 -19.51
CA ILE A 565 8.98 -14.95 -20.88
C ILE A 565 9.66 -13.77 -21.58
N ASN A 566 10.98 -13.85 -21.72
CA ASN A 566 11.72 -12.80 -22.42
C ASN A 566 11.56 -12.95 -23.94
N VAL A 567 11.21 -11.86 -24.58
CA VAL A 567 11.00 -11.78 -26.02
C VAL A 567 11.87 -10.72 -26.66
N GLY A 568 12.22 -10.92 -27.92
CA GLY A 568 12.89 -9.93 -28.75
C GLY A 568 12.10 -9.69 -30.03
N VAL A 569 12.25 -8.54 -30.65
CA VAL A 569 11.58 -8.15 -31.88
C VAL A 569 12.61 -7.99 -33.01
N GLU A 570 12.37 -8.66 -34.12
CA GLU A 570 13.19 -8.53 -35.34
C GLU A 570 12.29 -8.07 -36.48
N PHE A 571 12.64 -6.93 -37.13
CA PHE A 571 11.85 -6.43 -38.21
C PHE A 571 12.72 -5.90 -39.37
N GLU A 572 12.17 -5.95 -40.60
CA GLU A 572 12.75 -5.35 -41.78
C GLU A 572 11.76 -4.33 -42.37
N ILE A 573 12.27 -3.16 -42.72
CA ILE A 573 11.48 -2.08 -43.33
C ILE A 573 12.04 -1.71 -44.70
N ILE A 574 11.19 -1.20 -45.58
CA ILE A 574 11.56 -0.49 -46.80
C ILE A 574 11.31 0.98 -46.57
N THR A 575 12.36 1.80 -46.71
CA THR A 575 12.27 3.25 -46.51
C THR A 575 11.93 4.00 -47.79
N LEU A 576 11.29 5.15 -47.64
CA LEU A 576 11.06 6.09 -48.73
C LEU A 576 12.40 6.73 -49.21
N LYS A 577 12.52 7.08 -50.50
CA LYS A 577 13.79 7.50 -51.11
C LYS A 577 14.45 8.76 -50.52
N ASN A 578 13.71 9.57 -49.81
CA ASN A 578 14.19 10.87 -49.29
C ASN A 578 14.52 10.82 -47.78
N TYR A 579 14.47 9.67 -47.16
CA TYR A 579 14.71 9.50 -45.72
C TYR A 579 16.03 8.77 -45.42
N ASN A 580 16.65 9.12 -44.33
CA ASN A 580 17.85 8.44 -43.84
C ASN A 580 17.47 7.07 -43.21
N LYS A 581 17.96 6.00 -43.82
CA LYS A 581 17.65 4.64 -43.39
C LYS A 581 17.91 4.36 -41.89
N SER A 582 19.03 4.89 -41.37
CA SER A 582 19.43 4.65 -39.97
C SER A 582 18.54 5.43 -39.00
N GLU A 583 18.11 6.63 -39.36
CA GLU A 583 17.22 7.46 -38.56
C GLU A 583 15.82 6.84 -38.47
N VAL A 584 15.24 6.47 -39.61
CA VAL A 584 13.93 5.79 -39.64
C VAL A 584 13.93 4.47 -38.85
N VAL A 585 15.02 3.69 -38.90
CA VAL A 585 15.14 2.48 -38.08
C VAL A 585 15.20 2.83 -36.60
N ALA A 586 15.92 3.88 -36.19
CA ALA A 586 16.02 4.32 -34.83
C ALA A 586 14.65 4.79 -34.28
N ASP A 587 13.88 5.53 -35.07
CA ASP A 587 12.54 5.98 -34.74
C ASP A 587 11.57 4.79 -34.57
N CYS A 588 11.64 3.81 -35.48
CA CYS A 588 10.87 2.56 -35.32
C CYS A 588 11.22 1.80 -34.05
N ILE A 589 12.51 1.74 -33.68
CA ILE A 589 12.96 1.09 -32.45
C ILE A 589 12.43 1.87 -31.23
N SER A 590 12.42 3.21 -31.28
CA SER A 590 11.90 4.04 -30.19
C SER A 590 10.41 3.80 -29.94
N GLU A 591 9.59 3.82 -31.00
CA GLU A 591 8.16 3.55 -30.90
C GLU A 591 7.86 2.13 -30.40
N LEU A 592 8.64 1.13 -30.85
CA LEU A 592 8.51 -0.24 -30.33
C LEU A 592 8.92 -0.37 -28.87
N LYS A 593 9.91 0.39 -28.39
CA LYS A 593 10.31 0.42 -26.98
C LYS A 593 9.19 0.97 -26.11
N ASP A 594 8.53 2.02 -26.53
CA ASP A 594 7.44 2.65 -25.80
C ASP A 594 6.24 1.70 -25.67
N TYR A 595 5.89 1.00 -26.75
CA TYR A 595 4.83 -0.03 -26.71
C TYR A 595 5.22 -1.21 -25.82
N MET A 596 6.46 -1.72 -25.96
CA MET A 596 6.98 -2.89 -25.25
C MET A 596 7.47 -2.56 -23.84
N ASN A 597 7.18 -1.37 -23.33
CA ASN A 597 7.51 -1.00 -21.96
C ASN A 597 6.85 -1.98 -20.98
N ILE A 598 7.63 -2.44 -20.00
CA ILE A 598 7.20 -3.42 -19.01
C ILE A 598 5.97 -2.98 -18.20
N ASP A 599 5.76 -1.67 -18.06
CA ASP A 599 4.60 -1.11 -17.35
C ASP A 599 3.28 -1.41 -18.06
N ASN A 600 3.30 -1.57 -19.38
CA ASN A 600 2.13 -1.88 -20.20
C ASN A 600 1.71 -3.35 -20.14
N PHE A 601 2.59 -4.26 -19.65
CA PHE A 601 2.32 -5.69 -19.64
C PHE A 601 2.01 -6.18 -18.23
N THR A 602 0.89 -6.87 -18.10
CA THR A 602 0.47 -7.58 -16.89
C THR A 602 0.47 -9.08 -17.14
N PHE A 603 0.18 -9.88 -16.10
CA PHE A 603 0.03 -11.31 -16.26
C PHE A 603 -1.00 -11.68 -17.33
N ASN A 604 -0.67 -12.66 -18.13
CA ASN A 604 -1.53 -13.23 -19.17
C ASN A 604 -1.96 -12.24 -20.27
N ASN A 605 -1.25 -11.12 -20.43
CA ASN A 605 -1.47 -10.24 -21.58
C ASN A 605 -0.99 -10.89 -22.87
N THR A 606 -1.76 -10.69 -23.93
CA THR A 606 -1.41 -11.11 -25.29
C THR A 606 -0.64 -9.99 -26.01
N ILE A 607 0.24 -10.37 -26.96
CA ILE A 607 0.91 -9.41 -27.83
C ILE A 607 0.27 -9.46 -29.22
N ASN A 608 -0.27 -8.35 -29.69
CA ASN A 608 -0.85 -8.23 -31.03
C ASN A 608 0.23 -7.84 -32.04
N ILE A 609 0.65 -8.80 -32.86
CA ILE A 609 1.69 -8.62 -33.88
C ILE A 609 1.23 -7.63 -34.96
N SER A 610 -0.06 -7.62 -35.30
CA SER A 610 -0.59 -6.69 -36.30
C SER A 610 -0.53 -5.24 -35.83
N GLU A 611 -0.71 -5.00 -34.53
CA GLU A 611 -0.58 -3.68 -33.93
C GLU A 611 0.87 -3.20 -33.95
N LEU A 612 1.82 -4.08 -33.61
CA LEU A 612 3.25 -3.77 -33.69
C LEU A 612 3.69 -3.49 -35.15
N GLU A 613 3.21 -4.30 -36.12
CA GLU A 613 3.45 -4.04 -37.55
C GLU A 613 2.88 -2.67 -37.96
N LEU A 614 1.71 -2.26 -37.46
CA LEU A 614 1.07 -0.99 -37.74
C LEU A 614 1.84 0.18 -37.11
N ILE A 615 2.32 0.05 -35.88
CA ILE A 615 3.16 1.04 -35.21
C ILE A 615 4.39 1.34 -36.07
N VAL A 616 5.11 0.30 -36.49
CA VAL A 616 6.29 0.47 -37.38
C VAL A 616 5.93 1.05 -38.74
N ALA A 617 4.78 0.66 -39.31
CA ALA A 617 4.34 1.17 -40.60
C ALA A 617 3.94 2.66 -40.60
N ASN A 618 3.50 3.15 -39.42
CA ASN A 618 3.09 4.57 -39.27
C ASN A 618 4.25 5.52 -38.98
N VAL A 619 5.49 5.02 -38.79
CA VAL A 619 6.65 5.88 -38.58
C VAL A 619 6.97 6.62 -39.90
N ASP A 620 7.26 7.90 -39.79
CA ASP A 620 7.60 8.75 -40.95
C ASP A 620 8.82 8.20 -41.68
N GLY A 621 8.68 8.04 -42.99
CA GLY A 621 9.75 7.50 -43.85
C GLY A 621 9.69 6.00 -44.08
N VAL A 622 8.80 5.26 -43.44
CA VAL A 622 8.53 3.82 -43.70
C VAL A 622 7.58 3.70 -44.89
N SER A 623 7.94 2.88 -45.87
CA SER A 623 7.09 2.55 -47.03
C SER A 623 6.33 1.24 -46.81
N SER A 624 6.97 0.24 -46.26
CA SER A 624 6.36 -1.05 -45.92
C SER A 624 7.21 -1.85 -44.95
N VAL A 625 6.58 -2.83 -44.29
CA VAL A 625 7.21 -3.75 -43.35
C VAL A 625 7.16 -5.18 -43.93
N PRO A 626 8.16 -5.60 -44.71
CA PRO A 626 8.14 -6.92 -45.37
C PRO A 626 8.33 -8.10 -44.39
N LYS A 627 8.96 -7.86 -43.24
CA LYS A 627 9.18 -8.91 -42.26
C LYS A 627 9.06 -8.38 -40.83
N PHE A 628 8.30 -9.07 -40.02
CA PHE A 628 8.19 -8.83 -38.58
C PHE A 628 8.16 -10.18 -37.85
N LYS A 629 9.03 -10.37 -36.87
CA LYS A 629 9.13 -11.62 -36.12
C LYS A 629 9.41 -11.33 -34.65
N ILE A 630 8.69 -12.02 -33.77
CA ILE A 630 9.00 -12.09 -32.34
C ILE A 630 9.82 -13.37 -32.10
N VAL A 631 10.88 -13.26 -31.31
CA VAL A 631 11.78 -14.38 -30.98
C VAL A 631 11.84 -14.56 -29.48
N ASN A 632 11.91 -15.80 -29.02
CA ASN A 632 12.13 -16.09 -27.60
C ASN A 632 13.61 -15.91 -27.23
N LYS A 633 13.87 -15.31 -26.07
CA LYS A 633 15.18 -15.18 -25.46
C LYS A 633 15.17 -15.93 -24.14
N CYS A 634 16.02 -16.94 -23.99
CA CYS A 634 16.09 -17.74 -22.76
C CYS A 634 17.51 -18.11 -22.40
N GLY A 635 17.78 -18.27 -21.10
CA GLY A 635 19.06 -18.65 -20.55
C GLY A 635 20.11 -17.54 -20.53
N GLY A 636 21.23 -17.74 -19.85
CA GLY A 636 22.26 -16.72 -19.64
C GLY A 636 21.73 -15.54 -18.80
N GLN A 637 21.68 -14.37 -19.39
CA GLN A 637 21.15 -13.15 -18.72
C GLN A 637 19.62 -13.04 -18.76
N TYR A 638 18.94 -13.90 -19.51
CA TYR A 638 17.49 -13.95 -19.61
C TYR A 638 16.90 -14.99 -18.64
N ALA A 639 15.59 -14.94 -18.45
CA ALA A 639 14.88 -15.93 -17.67
C ALA A 639 15.10 -17.35 -18.24
N PRO A 640 15.11 -18.39 -17.39
CA PRO A 640 15.35 -19.77 -17.85
C PRO A 640 14.20 -20.36 -18.68
N ASN A 641 13.06 -19.67 -18.72
CA ASN A 641 11.84 -20.16 -19.31
C ASN A 641 11.89 -20.11 -20.84
N SER A 642 11.93 -21.31 -21.47
CA SER A 642 11.82 -21.44 -22.92
C SER A 642 10.36 -21.48 -23.36
N TYR A 643 9.99 -20.65 -24.34
CA TYR A 643 8.63 -20.55 -24.84
C TYR A 643 8.59 -20.69 -26.37
N ASN A 644 7.72 -21.58 -26.85
CA ASN A 644 7.57 -21.78 -28.28
C ASN A 644 6.64 -20.73 -28.88
N ILE A 645 7.21 -19.62 -29.32
CA ILE A 645 6.48 -18.48 -29.89
C ILE A 645 5.71 -18.87 -31.15
N GLU A 646 6.28 -19.70 -32.04
CA GLU A 646 5.65 -20.08 -33.31
C GLU A 646 4.37 -20.89 -33.07
N ALA A 647 4.36 -21.77 -32.07
CA ALA A 647 3.17 -22.55 -31.69
C ALA A 647 2.12 -21.70 -30.93
N ALA A 648 2.58 -20.64 -30.27
CA ALA A 648 1.73 -19.76 -29.48
C ALA A 648 1.08 -18.62 -30.28
N ILE A 649 1.52 -18.39 -31.52
CA ILE A 649 0.93 -17.39 -32.40
C ILE A 649 -0.28 -18.00 -33.09
N LYS A 650 -1.45 -17.39 -32.88
CA LYS A 650 -2.68 -17.70 -33.61
C LYS A 650 -3.32 -16.39 -34.08
N ASP A 651 -3.66 -16.29 -35.37
CA ASP A 651 -4.29 -15.12 -35.98
C ASP A 651 -3.50 -13.81 -35.76
N LYS A 652 -2.15 -13.88 -35.84
CA LYS A 652 -1.23 -12.79 -35.54
C LYS A 652 -1.29 -12.26 -34.09
N ILE A 653 -1.81 -13.02 -33.17
CA ILE A 653 -1.79 -12.73 -31.75
C ILE A 653 -0.89 -13.78 -31.06
N LEU A 654 0.08 -13.30 -30.29
CA LEU A 654 0.90 -14.16 -29.44
C LEU A 654 0.18 -14.31 -28.09
N TYR A 655 -0.22 -15.55 -27.80
CA TYR A 655 -0.89 -15.88 -26.54
C TYR A 655 0.13 -16.25 -25.46
N PRO A 656 -0.14 -15.91 -24.19
CA PRO A 656 0.69 -16.34 -23.06
C PRO A 656 0.52 -17.83 -22.78
N SER A 657 1.37 -18.38 -21.91
CA SER A 657 1.23 -19.74 -21.38
C SER A 657 -0.07 -19.89 -20.57
N LEU A 658 -0.51 -21.11 -20.37
CA LEU A 658 -1.59 -21.43 -19.44
C LEU A 658 -1.18 -21.15 -17.99
N ASP A 659 0.11 -21.29 -17.67
CA ASP A 659 0.67 -20.84 -16.40
C ASP A 659 0.79 -19.30 -16.40
N PRO A 660 0.53 -18.63 -15.27
CA PRO A 660 0.60 -17.17 -15.20
C PRO A 660 1.97 -16.65 -15.59
N SER A 661 2.03 -15.98 -16.73
CA SER A 661 3.27 -15.51 -17.33
C SER A 661 3.17 -14.06 -17.78
N VAL A 662 4.32 -13.37 -17.82
CA VAL A 662 4.45 -12.01 -18.30
C VAL A 662 5.49 -11.97 -19.40
N PHE A 663 5.17 -11.32 -20.52
CA PHE A 663 6.13 -11.04 -21.58
C PHE A 663 6.97 -9.81 -21.22
N GLU A 664 8.28 -9.93 -21.42
CA GLU A 664 9.24 -8.85 -21.17
C GLU A 664 10.27 -8.75 -22.28
N VAL A 665 10.57 -7.53 -22.72
CA VAL A 665 11.79 -7.22 -23.48
C VAL A 665 12.85 -6.75 -22.52
N LYS A 666 13.75 -7.67 -22.12
CA LYS A 666 14.69 -7.42 -21.01
C LYS A 666 15.74 -6.35 -21.34
N PHE A 667 16.26 -6.35 -22.56
CA PHE A 667 17.25 -5.41 -23.04
C PHE A 667 16.77 -4.72 -24.31
N PRO A 668 15.92 -3.66 -24.22
CA PRO A 668 15.29 -3.04 -25.40
C PRO A 668 16.29 -2.57 -26.47
N ASP A 669 17.51 -2.14 -26.06
CA ASP A 669 18.54 -1.69 -26.98
C ASP A 669 19.18 -2.82 -27.81
N SER A 670 19.15 -4.05 -27.34
CA SER A 670 19.76 -5.20 -27.99
C SER A 670 18.76 -6.23 -28.51
N ASP A 671 17.55 -6.27 -27.93
CA ASP A 671 16.53 -7.27 -28.22
C ASP A 671 15.55 -6.79 -29.31
N ILE A 672 15.44 -5.47 -29.53
CA ILE A 672 14.69 -4.90 -30.65
C ILE A 672 15.68 -4.58 -31.79
N LYS A 673 15.59 -5.35 -32.89
CA LYS A 673 16.51 -5.25 -34.02
C LYS A 673 15.77 -4.90 -35.28
N GLY A 674 16.06 -3.74 -35.84
CA GLY A 674 15.53 -3.28 -37.12
C GLY A 674 16.59 -3.30 -38.24
N ARG A 675 16.14 -3.55 -39.45
CA ARG A 675 16.95 -3.45 -40.69
C ARG A 675 16.18 -2.73 -41.77
N ALA A 676 16.80 -1.74 -42.41
CA ALA A 676 16.25 -1.08 -43.58
C ALA A 676 16.86 -1.64 -44.86
N ARG A 677 16.00 -1.99 -45.81
CA ARG A 677 16.35 -2.38 -47.18
C ARG A 677 16.42 -1.20 -48.13
#